data_756ccd6990e388aae026afdf64479a70
#
_entry.id   756ccd6990e388aae026afdf64479a70
#
_cell.length_a   1.000
_cell.length_b   1.000
_cell.length_c   1.000
_cell.angle_alpha   90.00
_cell.angle_beta   90.00
_cell.angle_gamma   90.00
#
_symmetry.space_group_name_H-M   'P 1'
#
loop_
_entity.id
_entity.type
_entity.pdbx_description
1 polymer ?
#
loop_
_entity_poly.entity_id
_entity_poly.type
_entity_poly.pdbx_seq_one_letter_code
_entity_poly.pdbx_strand_id
1 'polypeptide(L)'
;MLARDVEESSPTVAAQNKYGADSIKVLEGLEAVRKRPGMYIGSTGERGLHHLIWEVVDNAVDEAMAGFASKVAVRILEDGGVEVTDDGRGIPVAMHATGIPTVDVVMTVLHAGGKFEEGAYSVSGGLHGVGVSVVNALSSRLEADICVDGHEWFQTYDKSMPGTLKKGDPTTKSGTTIRFWADPEVFETTNYDFETVARRLQEMAFLNKGLTIELTDERVRTEEVVDEVVSDTAEAPKSAEDKAAEAEAPHKVKHRVFHYPGGLRDFVAHINRTKTAIHPTVIDFDGKGTGHEVEIAMQWNGGYSESVHTFANTINTAEGGTHEEGFRSALTSVVNRYAKDKKLLKDKDPNLTGEDIREGLAAVISVKVSQPQFEGQTKTKLGNTEVKSFVQKVCNEQLSHWLEANPAEAKVVINKAVSSAQAREAARKARALVRRKSATDLGGLPGKLADCRSNDPTKSELYVVEGDSAGGSAKSGRDSMFQAILPLRGKIINVEKARIDRVLKNNEVQAIITALGTGIHDEFDISKLRYHKIVLMADADVDGQHISTLLLTLLFRFMRPLIENGHVFLAQPPLYKLKWQRGAEPEFAYSDRERDGLLEAGKAAGKKINVDDGIQRYKGLGEMDAKELWETTMDPTVRVLRQVTLDDAAAADELFSILMGEDVEARRSFITRNAKDVRFLDV
;
A
#
# COMPACT_ATOMS: atom_id res chain seq x y z
N MET A 1 -14.09 -74.10 31.18
CA MET A 1 -14.50 -73.35 32.37
C MET A 1 -14.25 -71.90 32.09
N LEU A 2 -15.36 -71.19 31.84
CA LEU A 2 -15.59 -69.73 31.80
C LEU A 2 -14.53 -68.83 31.15
N ALA A 3 -14.77 -68.49 29.86
CA ALA A 3 -14.36 -67.28 29.19
C ALA A 3 -15.12 -66.11 29.77
N ARG A 4 -14.45 -64.98 30.09
CA ARG A 4 -15.07 -63.69 30.35
C ARG A 4 -14.89 -62.84 29.12
N ASP A 5 -16.01 -62.51 28.50
CA ASP A 5 -16.12 -61.50 27.47
C ASP A 5 -15.76 -60.13 28.04
N VAL A 6 -14.81 -59.44 27.44
CA VAL A 6 -14.54 -58.03 27.63
C VAL A 6 -15.16 -57.32 26.44
N GLU A 7 -16.27 -56.65 26.63
CA GLU A 7 -16.84 -55.71 25.67
C GLU A 7 -15.92 -54.53 25.53
N GLU A 8 -15.27 -54.42 24.38
CA GLU A 8 -14.62 -53.17 23.92
C GLU A 8 -15.72 -52.22 23.47
N SER A 9 -15.92 -51.16 24.26
CA SER A 9 -16.73 -50.01 23.85
C SER A 9 -15.98 -49.22 22.78
N SER A 10 -16.36 -49.36 21.56
CA SER A 10 -15.95 -48.53 20.42
C SER A 10 -16.34 -47.05 20.67
N PRO A 11 -15.45 -46.06 20.43
CA PRO A 11 -15.81 -44.65 20.54
C PRO A 11 -16.78 -44.28 19.44
N THR A 12 -17.87 -43.63 19.81
CA THR A 12 -18.94 -43.08 19.03
C THR A 12 -18.41 -42.33 17.80
N VAL A 13 -18.79 -42.76 16.64
CA VAL A 13 -18.54 -42.13 15.33
C VAL A 13 -19.10 -40.72 15.38
N ALA A 14 -18.18 -39.73 15.22
CA ALA A 14 -18.53 -38.34 15.01
C ALA A 14 -19.58 -38.20 13.88
N ALA A 15 -20.59 -37.39 14.13
CA ALA A 15 -21.66 -37.11 13.20
C ALA A 15 -21.08 -36.77 11.80
N GLN A 16 -21.31 -37.64 10.82
CA GLN A 16 -21.02 -37.34 9.43
C GLN A 16 -21.86 -36.13 9.02
N ASN A 17 -21.20 -35.01 8.74
CA ASN A 17 -21.78 -33.85 8.08
C ASN A 17 -22.38 -34.35 6.76
N LYS A 18 -23.71 -34.55 6.71
CA LYS A 18 -24.42 -34.88 5.48
C LYS A 18 -24.33 -33.65 4.55
N TYR A 19 -23.41 -33.67 3.62
CA TYR A 19 -23.39 -32.74 2.49
C TYR A 19 -24.51 -33.20 1.52
N GLY A 20 -25.67 -32.55 1.62
CA GLY A 20 -26.84 -32.81 0.80
C GLY A 20 -27.42 -31.52 0.23
N ALA A 21 -28.47 -31.61 -0.55
CA ALA A 21 -29.13 -30.44 -1.17
C ALA A 21 -29.54 -29.40 -0.12
N ASP A 22 -29.96 -29.81 1.07
CA ASP A 22 -30.33 -28.91 2.19
C ASP A 22 -29.15 -28.15 2.80
N SER A 23 -27.92 -28.56 2.50
CA SER A 23 -26.71 -27.86 2.96
C SER A 23 -26.31 -26.70 2.04
N ILE A 24 -26.89 -26.62 0.83
CA ILE A 24 -26.68 -25.56 -0.14
C ILE A 24 -27.71 -24.47 0.12
N LYS A 25 -27.25 -23.37 0.76
CA LYS A 25 -28.07 -22.17 1.01
C LYS A 25 -27.83 -21.14 -0.09
N VAL A 26 -28.87 -20.68 -0.71
CA VAL A 26 -28.83 -19.49 -1.58
C VAL A 26 -29.02 -18.27 -0.67
N LEU A 27 -28.07 -17.34 -0.72
CA LEU A 27 -28.16 -16.06 -0.05
C LEU A 27 -28.59 -15.02 -1.09
N GLU A 28 -29.63 -14.29 -0.81
CA GLU A 28 -30.17 -13.27 -1.71
C GLU A 28 -29.85 -11.84 -1.21
N GLY A 29 -29.60 -10.94 -2.15
CA GLY A 29 -29.42 -9.51 -1.89
C GLY A 29 -28.28 -9.18 -0.92
N LEU A 30 -28.53 -8.20 -0.05
CA LEU A 30 -27.53 -7.66 0.89
C LEU A 30 -27.13 -8.61 2.02
N GLU A 31 -27.92 -9.64 2.30
CA GLU A 31 -27.57 -10.68 3.29
C GLU A 31 -26.27 -11.42 2.90
N ALA A 32 -26.07 -11.66 1.59
CA ALA A 32 -24.85 -12.28 1.06
C ALA A 32 -23.60 -11.43 1.39
N VAL A 33 -23.72 -10.10 1.28
CA VAL A 33 -22.64 -9.14 1.59
C VAL A 33 -22.28 -9.20 3.08
N ARG A 34 -23.27 -9.11 3.97
CA ARG A 34 -23.05 -9.16 5.43
C ARG A 34 -22.40 -10.47 5.88
N LYS A 35 -22.76 -11.59 5.23
CA LYS A 35 -22.23 -12.92 5.58
C LYS A 35 -20.82 -13.17 5.08
N ARG A 36 -20.42 -12.53 3.99
CA ARG A 36 -19.09 -12.66 3.36
C ARG A 36 -18.53 -11.30 2.94
N PRO A 37 -18.33 -10.36 3.88
CA PRO A 37 -17.90 -8.99 3.56
C PRO A 37 -16.56 -8.98 2.83
N GLY A 38 -15.62 -9.87 3.18
CA GLY A 38 -14.31 -9.96 2.53
C GLY A 38 -14.34 -10.21 1.02
N MET A 39 -15.46 -10.76 0.47
CA MET A 39 -15.62 -10.92 -0.98
C MET A 39 -15.84 -9.57 -1.69
N TYR A 40 -16.33 -8.55 -0.99
CA TYR A 40 -16.70 -7.25 -1.55
C TYR A 40 -15.71 -6.14 -1.18
N ILE A 41 -15.20 -6.16 0.05
CA ILE A 41 -14.29 -5.12 0.58
C ILE A 41 -12.89 -5.63 0.94
N GLY A 42 -12.59 -6.90 0.63
CA GLY A 42 -11.29 -7.53 0.82
C GLY A 42 -11.01 -8.00 2.24
N SER A 43 -11.38 -7.26 3.28
CA SER A 43 -11.19 -7.62 4.69
C SER A 43 -12.22 -6.93 5.58
N THR A 44 -12.30 -7.31 6.87
CA THR A 44 -13.11 -6.64 7.90
C THR A 44 -12.27 -5.80 8.88
N GLY A 45 -10.96 -5.76 8.67
CA GLY A 45 -10.05 -4.90 9.40
C GLY A 45 -10.03 -3.46 8.86
N GLU A 46 -9.05 -2.68 9.27
CA GLU A 46 -8.91 -1.26 8.95
C GLU A 46 -8.98 -0.95 7.45
N ARG A 47 -8.34 -1.77 6.60
CA ARG A 47 -8.35 -1.61 5.14
C ARG A 47 -9.77 -1.72 4.56
N GLY A 48 -10.54 -2.73 4.98
CA GLY A 48 -11.92 -2.91 4.53
C GLY A 48 -12.85 -1.82 5.07
N LEU A 49 -12.57 -1.30 6.28
CA LEU A 49 -13.30 -0.17 6.84
C LEU A 49 -13.15 1.08 5.95
N HIS A 50 -11.91 1.45 5.58
CA HIS A 50 -11.66 2.60 4.71
C HIS A 50 -12.26 2.39 3.31
N HIS A 51 -12.40 1.15 2.84
CA HIS A 51 -13.00 0.85 1.54
C HIS A 51 -14.46 1.37 1.43
N LEU A 52 -15.20 1.44 2.53
CA LEU A 52 -16.54 2.03 2.54
C LEU A 52 -16.52 3.50 2.10
N ILE A 53 -15.51 4.26 2.55
CA ILE A 53 -15.34 5.66 2.12
C ILE A 53 -15.06 5.71 0.62
N TRP A 54 -14.17 4.84 0.12
CA TRP A 54 -13.79 4.83 -1.29
C TRP A 54 -14.98 4.57 -2.20
N GLU A 55 -15.86 3.65 -1.87
CA GLU A 55 -17.03 3.33 -2.68
C GLU A 55 -18.02 4.51 -2.78
N VAL A 56 -18.15 5.32 -1.74
CA VAL A 56 -19.01 6.51 -1.78
C VAL A 56 -18.33 7.66 -2.50
N VAL A 57 -17.03 7.90 -2.24
CA VAL A 57 -16.25 8.95 -2.91
C VAL A 57 -16.11 8.68 -4.39
N ASP A 58 -15.88 7.42 -4.81
CA ASP A 58 -15.80 7.05 -6.22
C ASP A 58 -17.09 7.42 -6.99
N ASN A 59 -18.27 7.33 -6.36
CA ASN A 59 -19.51 7.78 -6.99
C ASN A 59 -19.56 9.30 -7.19
N ALA A 60 -19.08 10.07 -6.20
CA ALA A 60 -18.97 11.52 -6.30
C ALA A 60 -17.94 11.95 -7.37
N VAL A 61 -16.82 11.23 -7.45
CA VAL A 61 -15.78 11.43 -8.49
C VAL A 61 -16.28 11.04 -9.87
N ASP A 62 -17.14 10.02 -9.99
CA ASP A 62 -17.78 9.66 -11.27
C ASP A 62 -18.67 10.79 -11.81
N GLU A 63 -19.38 11.54 -10.95
CA GLU A 63 -20.10 12.77 -11.32
C GLU A 63 -19.13 13.86 -11.81
N ALA A 64 -17.96 13.99 -11.19
CA ALA A 64 -16.94 14.94 -11.64
C ALA A 64 -16.32 14.53 -12.97
N MET A 65 -16.01 13.24 -13.18
CA MET A 65 -15.52 12.73 -14.46
C MET A 65 -16.55 12.89 -15.59
N ALA A 66 -17.83 12.82 -15.27
CA ALA A 66 -18.91 13.10 -16.20
C ALA A 66 -19.15 14.62 -16.44
N GLY A 67 -18.43 15.48 -15.72
CA GLY A 67 -18.50 16.95 -15.87
C GLY A 67 -19.67 17.61 -15.12
N PHE A 68 -20.30 16.91 -14.18
CA PHE A 68 -21.46 17.43 -13.43
C PHE A 68 -21.11 17.87 -12.02
N ALA A 69 -20.01 17.40 -11.43
CA ALA A 69 -19.54 17.84 -10.12
C ALA A 69 -18.21 18.59 -10.23
N SER A 70 -18.01 19.56 -9.36
CA SER A 70 -16.78 20.35 -9.23
C SER A 70 -16.17 20.27 -7.83
N LYS A 71 -16.95 19.82 -6.86
CA LYS A 71 -16.57 19.74 -5.45
C LYS A 71 -17.07 18.46 -4.80
N VAL A 72 -16.17 17.83 -4.03
CA VAL A 72 -16.49 16.71 -3.14
C VAL A 72 -16.03 17.07 -1.73
N ALA A 73 -16.89 16.92 -0.73
CA ALA A 73 -16.54 17.13 0.67
C ALA A 73 -16.70 15.81 1.45
N VAL A 74 -15.68 15.45 2.20
CA VAL A 74 -15.66 14.27 3.07
C VAL A 74 -15.48 14.73 4.51
N ARG A 75 -16.37 14.29 5.41
CA ARG A 75 -16.31 14.62 6.83
C ARG A 75 -16.33 13.33 7.66
N ILE A 76 -15.38 13.20 8.56
CA ILE A 76 -15.42 12.17 9.60
C ILE A 76 -16.10 12.82 10.80
N LEU A 77 -17.30 12.35 11.12
CA LEU A 77 -18.19 12.97 12.10
C LEU A 77 -17.75 12.67 13.54
N GLU A 78 -18.16 13.50 14.48
CA GLU A 78 -17.82 13.36 15.91
C GLU A 78 -18.27 12.01 16.49
N ASP A 79 -19.38 11.46 16.01
CA ASP A 79 -19.94 10.18 16.43
C ASP A 79 -19.34 8.97 15.71
N GLY A 80 -18.30 9.16 14.89
CA GLY A 80 -17.60 8.10 14.15
C GLY A 80 -18.25 7.73 12.81
N GLY A 81 -19.31 8.42 12.40
CA GLY A 81 -19.86 8.29 11.05
C GLY A 81 -18.97 8.98 10.00
N VAL A 82 -19.28 8.76 8.73
CA VAL A 82 -18.67 9.47 7.60
C VAL A 82 -19.76 10.10 6.75
N GLU A 83 -19.52 11.35 6.35
CA GLU A 83 -20.36 12.10 5.40
C GLU A 83 -19.55 12.38 4.14
N VAL A 84 -20.15 12.08 2.99
CA VAL A 84 -19.61 12.43 1.67
C VAL A 84 -20.66 13.23 0.91
N THR A 85 -20.30 14.43 0.47
CA THR A 85 -21.18 15.35 -0.26
C THR A 85 -20.56 15.69 -1.61
N ASP A 86 -21.35 15.64 -2.68
CA ASP A 86 -21.00 16.15 -4.01
C ASP A 86 -22.00 17.19 -4.50
N ASP A 87 -21.59 18.01 -5.44
CA ASP A 87 -22.40 19.00 -6.15
C ASP A 87 -22.86 18.52 -7.54
N GLY A 88 -22.98 17.20 -7.72
CA GLY A 88 -23.37 16.56 -8.98
C GLY A 88 -24.86 16.65 -9.28
N ARG A 89 -25.38 15.73 -10.11
CA ARG A 89 -26.79 15.72 -10.55
C ARG A 89 -27.77 15.29 -9.46
N GLY A 90 -27.32 14.59 -8.44
CA GLY A 90 -28.17 13.93 -7.45
C GLY A 90 -28.69 12.55 -7.92
N ILE A 91 -28.84 11.62 -6.98
CA ILE A 91 -29.42 10.30 -7.25
C ILE A 91 -30.89 10.47 -7.64
N PRO A 92 -31.38 9.81 -8.73
CA PRO A 92 -32.80 9.87 -9.10
C PRO A 92 -33.71 9.32 -7.99
N VAL A 93 -34.81 10.02 -7.70
CA VAL A 93 -35.79 9.65 -6.65
C VAL A 93 -37.12 9.17 -7.22
N ALA A 94 -37.34 9.27 -8.55
CA ALA A 94 -38.53 8.79 -9.21
C ALA A 94 -38.76 7.30 -8.97
N MET A 95 -40.02 6.85 -9.13
CA MET A 95 -40.38 5.44 -9.03
C MET A 95 -39.72 4.64 -10.16
N HIS A 96 -38.95 3.62 -9.80
CA HIS A 96 -38.34 2.69 -10.75
C HIS A 96 -39.38 1.68 -11.29
N ALA A 97 -39.06 1.02 -12.41
CA ALA A 97 -39.92 0.00 -13.02
C ALA A 97 -40.23 -1.19 -12.08
N THR A 98 -39.41 -1.42 -11.07
CA THR A 98 -39.64 -2.42 -10.01
C THR A 98 -40.70 -2.05 -8.98
N GLY A 99 -41.25 -0.81 -9.04
CA GLY A 99 -42.29 -0.34 -8.12
C GLY A 99 -41.78 0.24 -6.80
N ILE A 100 -40.46 0.47 -6.66
CA ILE A 100 -39.83 1.16 -5.51
C ILE A 100 -39.07 2.41 -5.97
N PRO A 101 -38.78 3.38 -5.10
CA PRO A 101 -37.99 4.56 -5.47
C PRO A 101 -36.61 4.15 -6.03
N THR A 102 -36.12 4.88 -7.05
CA THR A 102 -34.84 4.57 -7.68
C THR A 102 -33.69 4.63 -6.67
N VAL A 103 -33.72 5.54 -5.71
CA VAL A 103 -32.72 5.60 -4.63
C VAL A 103 -32.68 4.30 -3.82
N ASP A 104 -33.82 3.68 -3.53
CA ASP A 104 -33.87 2.40 -2.82
C ASP A 104 -33.33 1.27 -3.67
N VAL A 105 -33.57 1.27 -5.00
CA VAL A 105 -32.94 0.30 -5.92
C VAL A 105 -31.42 0.42 -5.85
N VAL A 106 -30.88 1.63 -5.95
CA VAL A 106 -29.42 1.89 -5.90
C VAL A 106 -28.80 1.44 -4.56
N MET A 107 -29.51 1.67 -3.45
CA MET A 107 -29.01 1.40 -2.10
C MET A 107 -29.19 -0.06 -1.63
N THR A 108 -30.17 -0.79 -2.20
CA THR A 108 -30.54 -2.11 -1.66
C THR A 108 -30.41 -3.26 -2.65
N VAL A 109 -30.26 -2.99 -3.94
CA VAL A 109 -30.17 -4.02 -4.96
C VAL A 109 -28.73 -4.12 -5.48
N LEU A 110 -28.14 -5.31 -5.42
CA LEU A 110 -26.82 -5.57 -6.01
C LEU A 110 -26.95 -5.57 -7.55
N HIS A 111 -25.89 -5.08 -8.21
CA HIS A 111 -25.85 -4.96 -9.66
C HIS A 111 -26.94 -4.05 -10.25
N ALA A 112 -27.30 -3.00 -9.51
CA ALA A 112 -28.19 -1.95 -9.96
C ALA A 112 -27.43 -0.63 -10.08
N GLY A 113 -27.63 0.10 -11.19
CA GLY A 113 -27.04 1.42 -11.38
C GLY A 113 -27.07 1.91 -12.81
N GLY A 114 -27.08 3.22 -13.01
CA GLY A 114 -27.09 3.86 -14.33
C GLY A 114 -25.77 3.76 -15.12
N LYS A 115 -24.76 3.05 -14.56
CA LYS A 115 -23.45 2.87 -15.19
C LYS A 115 -23.38 1.65 -16.14
N PHE A 116 -24.45 0.86 -16.23
CA PHE A 116 -24.55 -0.29 -17.14
C PHE A 116 -25.04 0.09 -18.54
N GLU A 117 -25.70 1.25 -18.70
CA GLU A 117 -26.20 1.72 -19.99
C GLU A 117 -25.26 2.75 -20.61
N GLU A 118 -24.99 2.59 -21.91
CA GLU A 118 -24.24 3.59 -22.69
C GLU A 118 -25.07 4.88 -22.77
N GLY A 119 -24.63 5.96 -22.13
CA GLY A 119 -25.27 7.27 -22.22
C GLY A 119 -25.26 8.10 -20.95
N ALA A 120 -25.34 7.51 -19.77
CA ALA A 120 -25.31 8.26 -18.52
C ALA A 120 -23.88 8.59 -18.05
N TYR A 121 -22.95 7.67 -18.29
CA TYR A 121 -21.51 7.81 -18.00
C TYR A 121 -20.69 7.20 -19.12
N SER A 122 -19.83 7.99 -19.76
CA SER A 122 -18.91 7.50 -20.79
C SER A 122 -17.74 6.71 -20.20
N VAL A 123 -17.38 7.04 -18.97
CA VAL A 123 -16.30 6.42 -18.17
C VAL A 123 -16.74 6.45 -16.71
N SER A 124 -16.51 5.39 -15.96
CA SER A 124 -16.73 5.37 -14.52
C SER A 124 -15.76 4.44 -13.81
N GLY A 125 -15.42 4.74 -12.54
CA GLY A 125 -14.67 3.85 -11.64
C GLY A 125 -15.55 2.75 -11.05
N GLY A 126 -16.83 3.04 -10.82
CA GLY A 126 -17.84 2.11 -10.29
C GLY A 126 -18.39 1.18 -11.36
N LEU A 127 -17.74 0.02 -11.59
CA LEU A 127 -18.06 -0.89 -12.70
C LEU A 127 -19.14 -1.93 -12.39
N HIS A 128 -19.30 -2.31 -11.14
CA HIS A 128 -20.10 -3.49 -10.76
C HIS A 128 -21.49 -3.15 -10.27
N GLY A 129 -21.84 -1.87 -10.07
CA GLY A 129 -23.14 -1.45 -9.54
C GLY A 129 -23.45 -2.02 -8.14
N VAL A 130 -22.40 -2.22 -7.33
CA VAL A 130 -22.53 -2.78 -5.98
C VAL A 130 -21.99 -1.89 -4.88
N GLY A 131 -21.18 -0.87 -5.19
CA GLY A 131 -20.42 -0.10 -4.20
C GLY A 131 -21.26 0.45 -3.06
N VAL A 132 -22.19 1.34 -3.35
CA VAL A 132 -23.01 1.98 -2.31
C VAL A 132 -23.98 1.01 -1.63
N SER A 133 -24.46 -0.02 -2.33
CA SER A 133 -25.31 -1.06 -1.72
C SER A 133 -24.50 -1.95 -0.76
N VAL A 134 -23.21 -2.17 -1.03
CA VAL A 134 -22.27 -2.82 -0.10
C VAL A 134 -22.03 -1.94 1.12
N VAL A 135 -21.83 -0.62 0.94
CA VAL A 135 -21.70 0.32 2.08
C VAL A 135 -22.96 0.25 2.96
N ASN A 136 -24.15 0.29 2.36
CA ASN A 136 -25.41 0.17 3.09
C ASN A 136 -25.51 -1.19 3.83
N ALA A 137 -25.13 -2.30 3.17
CA ALA A 137 -25.16 -3.63 3.77
C ALA A 137 -24.23 -3.76 5.00
N LEU A 138 -23.10 -3.06 5.00
CA LEU A 138 -22.07 -3.16 6.05
C LEU A 138 -22.14 -1.99 7.06
N SER A 139 -23.18 -1.16 6.97
CA SER A 139 -23.44 -0.07 7.90
C SER A 139 -24.57 -0.43 8.86
N SER A 140 -24.48 0.02 10.10
CA SER A 140 -25.58 -0.01 11.07
C SER A 140 -26.70 0.96 10.69
N ARG A 141 -26.32 2.11 10.10
CA ARG A 141 -27.21 3.17 9.62
C ARG A 141 -26.61 3.82 8.38
N LEU A 142 -27.48 4.20 7.42
CA LEU A 142 -27.10 5.05 6.28
C LEU A 142 -28.20 6.07 6.03
N GLU A 143 -27.82 7.28 5.66
CA GLU A 143 -28.70 8.38 5.29
C GLU A 143 -28.29 8.94 3.95
N ALA A 144 -29.27 9.29 3.13
CA ALA A 144 -29.09 9.94 1.84
C ALA A 144 -29.93 11.21 1.78
N ASP A 145 -29.25 12.36 1.67
CA ASP A 145 -29.86 13.65 1.40
C ASP A 145 -29.58 13.99 -0.07
N ILE A 146 -30.62 14.18 -0.87
CA ILE A 146 -30.50 14.29 -2.32
C ILE A 146 -31.19 15.58 -2.77
N CYS A 147 -30.44 16.41 -3.48
CA CYS A 147 -30.96 17.62 -4.14
C CYS A 147 -31.16 17.33 -5.63
N VAL A 148 -32.39 17.07 -6.05
CA VAL A 148 -32.73 16.73 -7.44
C VAL A 148 -34.14 17.23 -7.78
N ASP A 149 -34.39 17.56 -9.04
CA ASP A 149 -35.70 18.03 -9.55
C ASP A 149 -36.26 19.22 -8.76
N GLY A 150 -35.38 20.13 -8.31
CA GLY A 150 -35.74 21.35 -7.60
C GLY A 150 -36.21 21.18 -6.16
N HIS A 151 -35.99 20.02 -5.54
CA HIS A 151 -36.36 19.72 -4.17
C HIS A 151 -35.26 18.94 -3.45
N GLU A 152 -35.28 19.05 -2.13
CA GLU A 152 -34.53 18.16 -1.24
C GLU A 152 -35.34 16.89 -0.98
N TRP A 153 -34.60 15.76 -0.86
CA TRP A 153 -35.18 14.45 -0.57
C TRP A 153 -34.35 13.76 0.48
N PHE A 154 -35.00 13.08 1.43
CA PHE A 154 -34.33 12.41 2.55
C PHE A 154 -34.75 10.95 2.60
N GLN A 155 -33.76 10.06 2.60
CA GLN A 155 -33.95 8.62 2.76
C GLN A 155 -33.01 8.09 3.85
N THR A 156 -33.49 7.12 4.61
CA THR A 156 -32.74 6.50 5.70
C THR A 156 -32.80 4.99 5.59
N TYR A 157 -31.73 4.35 6.02
CA TYR A 157 -31.64 2.89 6.05
C TYR A 157 -31.12 2.47 7.42
N ASP A 158 -31.83 1.56 8.08
CA ASP A 158 -31.44 0.92 9.33
C ASP A 158 -31.10 -0.53 9.06
N LYS A 159 -29.82 -0.91 9.25
CA LYS A 159 -29.28 -2.25 8.86
C LYS A 159 -29.79 -2.68 7.47
N SER A 160 -29.63 -1.80 6.49
CA SER A 160 -30.05 -1.94 5.09
C SER A 160 -31.57 -1.88 4.80
N MET A 161 -32.40 -1.77 5.82
CA MET A 161 -33.86 -1.66 5.63
C MET A 161 -34.25 -0.22 5.33
N PRO A 162 -34.90 0.04 4.17
CA PRO A 162 -35.28 1.38 3.79
C PRO A 162 -36.40 1.94 4.67
N GLY A 163 -36.26 3.21 5.08
CA GLY A 163 -37.32 4.00 5.65
C GLY A 163 -38.28 4.53 4.58
N THR A 164 -39.05 5.53 4.95
CA THR A 164 -39.96 6.21 3.99
C THR A 164 -39.22 7.38 3.34
N LEU A 165 -39.14 7.42 2.02
CA LEU A 165 -38.58 8.54 1.27
C LEU A 165 -39.43 9.80 1.53
N LYS A 166 -38.79 10.85 2.02
CA LYS A 166 -39.45 12.13 2.38
C LYS A 166 -39.02 13.22 1.42
N LYS A 167 -39.97 13.94 0.91
CA LYS A 167 -39.73 15.15 0.15
C LYS A 167 -39.57 16.33 1.11
N GLY A 168 -38.50 17.08 0.96
CA GLY A 168 -38.20 18.29 1.72
C GLY A 168 -38.53 19.58 0.98
N ASP A 169 -37.80 20.63 1.32
CA ASP A 169 -38.03 21.99 0.82
C ASP A 169 -37.54 22.14 -0.65
N PRO A 170 -38.10 23.14 -1.37
CA PRO A 170 -37.58 23.51 -2.68
C PRO A 170 -36.14 24.01 -2.58
N THR A 171 -35.28 23.56 -3.50
CA THR A 171 -33.89 23.97 -3.54
C THR A 171 -33.42 24.25 -4.98
N THR A 172 -32.46 25.16 -5.11
CA THR A 172 -31.76 25.41 -6.38
C THR A 172 -30.46 24.66 -6.48
N LYS A 173 -30.04 23.96 -5.39
CA LYS A 173 -28.85 23.13 -5.37
C LYS A 173 -29.13 21.80 -6.05
N SER A 174 -28.08 21.17 -6.52
CA SER A 174 -28.06 19.76 -6.97
C SER A 174 -26.92 19.03 -6.27
N GLY A 175 -27.03 17.70 -6.15
CA GLY A 175 -26.00 16.87 -5.56
C GLY A 175 -26.53 15.82 -4.61
N THR A 176 -25.61 15.04 -4.04
CA THR A 176 -25.91 13.97 -3.10
C THR A 176 -25.05 14.10 -1.86
N THR A 177 -25.65 13.88 -0.70
CA THR A 177 -24.93 13.70 0.57
C THR A 177 -25.27 12.32 1.12
N ILE A 178 -24.25 11.48 1.31
CA ILE A 178 -24.38 10.17 1.95
C ILE A 178 -23.69 10.22 3.30
N ARG A 179 -24.42 9.84 4.36
CA ARG A 179 -23.87 9.60 5.70
C ARG A 179 -24.01 8.13 6.03
N PHE A 180 -22.96 7.53 6.56
CA PHE A 180 -23.00 6.13 6.96
C PHE A 180 -22.18 5.88 8.22
N TRP A 181 -22.62 4.90 9.00
CA TRP A 181 -21.94 4.42 10.21
C TRP A 181 -21.62 2.95 10.05
N ALA A 182 -20.32 2.62 9.97
CA ALA A 182 -19.88 1.23 9.86
C ALA A 182 -20.42 0.38 11.00
N ASP A 183 -20.84 -0.86 10.69
CA ASP A 183 -21.47 -1.74 11.67
C ASP A 183 -20.39 -2.43 12.54
N PRO A 184 -20.34 -2.17 13.86
CA PRO A 184 -19.37 -2.79 14.76
C PRO A 184 -19.55 -4.31 14.90
N GLU A 185 -20.68 -4.89 14.47
CA GLU A 185 -20.86 -6.33 14.40
C GLU A 185 -20.11 -6.97 13.21
N VAL A 186 -19.69 -6.15 12.22
CA VAL A 186 -19.00 -6.60 11.01
C VAL A 186 -17.50 -6.31 11.07
N PHE A 187 -17.14 -5.11 11.55
CA PHE A 187 -15.75 -4.62 11.51
C PHE A 187 -15.04 -4.79 12.85
N GLU A 188 -13.76 -5.15 12.78
CA GLU A 188 -12.87 -5.27 13.96
C GLU A 188 -12.64 -3.91 14.64
N THR A 189 -12.72 -2.83 13.87
CA THR A 189 -12.66 -1.43 14.32
C THR A 189 -13.55 -0.57 13.46
N THR A 190 -14.10 0.50 14.04
CA THR A 190 -14.88 1.54 13.30
C THR A 190 -14.16 2.89 13.33
N ASN A 191 -12.87 2.90 13.70
CA ASN A 191 -12.10 4.13 13.78
C ASN A 191 -11.33 4.37 12.47
N TYR A 192 -11.69 5.43 11.75
CA TYR A 192 -11.03 5.82 10.50
C TYR A 192 -9.73 6.57 10.77
N ASP A 193 -8.67 6.26 10.02
CA ASP A 193 -7.40 7.00 10.04
C ASP A 193 -7.45 8.19 9.07
N PHE A 194 -7.27 9.39 9.62
CA PHE A 194 -7.34 10.63 8.84
C PHE A 194 -6.27 10.70 7.73
N GLU A 195 -5.05 10.30 8.02
CA GLU A 195 -3.95 10.40 7.05
C GLU A 195 -4.12 9.41 5.89
N THR A 196 -4.67 8.23 6.16
CA THR A 196 -5.03 7.25 5.14
C THR A 196 -6.12 7.80 4.22
N VAL A 197 -7.16 8.44 4.80
CA VAL A 197 -8.21 9.10 4.01
C VAL A 197 -7.64 10.27 3.21
N ALA A 198 -6.85 11.14 3.85
CA ALA A 198 -6.26 12.32 3.21
C ALA A 198 -5.40 11.96 1.99
N ARG A 199 -4.54 10.96 2.11
CA ARG A 199 -3.67 10.50 1.00
C ARG A 199 -4.48 10.04 -0.20
N ARG A 200 -5.51 9.23 0.02
CA ARG A 200 -6.34 8.73 -1.09
C ARG A 200 -7.14 9.85 -1.75
N LEU A 201 -7.69 10.78 -0.99
CA LEU A 201 -8.41 11.93 -1.53
C LEU A 201 -7.48 12.87 -2.32
N GLN A 202 -6.25 13.05 -1.85
CA GLN A 202 -5.21 13.81 -2.57
C GLN A 202 -4.89 13.16 -3.91
N GLU A 203 -4.71 11.85 -3.96
CA GLU A 203 -4.47 11.08 -5.19
C GLU A 203 -5.64 11.26 -6.18
N MET A 204 -6.89 11.15 -5.69
CA MET A 204 -8.08 11.37 -6.52
C MET A 204 -8.16 12.81 -7.08
N ALA A 205 -7.76 13.81 -6.28
CA ALA A 205 -7.72 15.19 -6.73
C ALA A 205 -6.66 15.44 -7.82
N PHE A 206 -5.50 14.79 -7.75
CA PHE A 206 -4.50 14.82 -8.83
C PHE A 206 -5.00 14.19 -10.13
N LEU A 207 -5.73 13.08 -10.03
CA LEU A 207 -6.26 12.34 -11.19
C LEU A 207 -7.44 13.04 -11.87
N ASN A 208 -8.10 13.97 -11.18
CA ASN A 208 -9.28 14.68 -11.66
C ASN A 208 -9.01 16.19 -11.69
N LYS A 209 -8.34 16.62 -12.74
CA LYS A 209 -7.93 18.01 -12.95
C LYS A 209 -9.07 18.99 -12.69
N GLY A 210 -8.86 19.93 -11.76
CA GLY A 210 -9.83 20.98 -11.42
C GLY A 210 -10.90 20.58 -10.41
N LEU A 211 -10.98 19.31 -10.00
CA LEU A 211 -11.85 18.88 -8.90
C LEU A 211 -11.28 19.39 -7.57
N THR A 212 -12.15 19.93 -6.73
CA THR A 212 -11.82 20.29 -5.35
C THR A 212 -12.35 19.22 -4.42
N ILE A 213 -11.46 18.64 -3.59
CA ILE A 213 -11.84 17.68 -2.56
C ILE A 213 -11.47 18.24 -1.19
N GLU A 214 -12.44 18.29 -0.29
CA GLU A 214 -12.26 18.74 1.09
C GLU A 214 -12.36 17.56 2.05
N LEU A 215 -11.48 17.52 3.06
CA LEU A 215 -11.52 16.53 4.14
C LEU A 215 -11.53 17.23 5.48
N THR A 216 -12.50 16.87 6.33
CA THR A 216 -12.67 17.40 7.68
C THR A 216 -12.78 16.24 8.68
N ASP A 217 -12.05 16.32 9.80
CA ASP A 217 -12.17 15.39 10.93
C ASP A 217 -12.73 16.12 12.16
N GLU A 218 -13.97 15.85 12.52
CA GLU A 218 -14.65 16.49 13.64
C GLU A 218 -14.39 15.82 14.98
N ARG A 219 -13.77 14.64 14.98
CA ARG A 219 -13.48 13.85 16.20
C ARG A 219 -12.34 14.45 17.01
N VAL A 220 -11.42 15.17 16.36
CA VAL A 220 -10.19 15.69 16.98
C VAL A 220 -10.40 17.12 17.43
N ARG A 221 -10.54 17.32 18.74
CA ARG A 221 -10.52 18.64 19.38
C ARG A 221 -9.09 18.89 19.89
N THR A 222 -8.19 19.38 19.03
CA THR A 222 -6.83 19.73 19.44
C THR A 222 -6.66 21.25 19.55
N GLU A 223 -5.91 21.69 20.56
CA GLU A 223 -5.51 23.10 20.74
C GLU A 223 -4.47 23.56 19.71
N GLU A 224 -3.97 22.69 18.84
CA GLU A 224 -3.03 23.00 17.77
C GLU A 224 -3.62 22.67 16.40
N VAL A 225 -3.90 23.71 15.64
CA VAL A 225 -4.36 23.65 14.27
C VAL A 225 -3.19 23.87 13.34
N VAL A 226 -3.08 22.97 12.39
CA VAL A 226 -2.32 23.19 11.16
C VAL A 226 -3.33 23.26 10.01
N ASP A 227 -3.74 24.47 9.64
CA ASP A 227 -4.35 24.73 8.34
C ASP A 227 -3.25 24.50 7.27
N GLU A 228 -3.03 23.28 6.84
CA GLU A 228 -2.27 23.02 5.63
C GLU A 228 -3.21 23.16 4.43
N VAL A 229 -3.35 24.38 3.93
CA VAL A 229 -3.66 24.58 2.52
C VAL A 229 -2.40 24.12 1.76
N VAL A 230 -2.42 22.88 1.32
CA VAL A 230 -1.37 22.36 0.42
C VAL A 230 -1.68 22.89 -0.99
N SER A 231 -1.48 24.21 -1.17
CA SER A 231 -1.25 24.77 -2.49
C SER A 231 0.27 24.85 -2.65
N ASP A 232 0.82 24.09 -3.56
CA ASP A 232 2.25 24.11 -3.93
C ASP A 232 2.67 25.41 -4.66
N THR A 233 1.91 26.49 -4.51
CA THR A 233 2.33 27.83 -4.91
C THR A 233 2.97 28.52 -3.73
N ALA A 234 4.27 28.77 -3.83
CA ALA A 234 5.07 29.47 -2.83
C ALA A 234 4.47 30.83 -2.49
N GLU A 235 3.70 30.93 -1.42
CA GLU A 235 3.32 32.19 -0.81
C GLU A 235 4.34 32.59 0.26
N ALA A 236 4.64 33.88 0.29
CA ALA A 236 5.61 34.49 1.21
C ALA A 236 5.22 34.27 2.69
N PRO A 237 6.18 34.22 3.62
CA PRO A 237 5.91 33.97 5.04
C PRO A 237 5.04 35.07 5.64
N LYS A 238 3.91 34.69 6.24
CA LYS A 238 2.99 35.58 6.96
C LYS A 238 3.68 36.29 8.13
N SER A 239 3.32 37.53 8.38
CA SER A 239 3.91 38.35 9.44
C SER A 239 3.51 37.88 10.85
N ALA A 240 4.32 38.29 11.86
CA ALA A 240 4.08 37.90 13.25
C ALA A 240 2.76 38.44 13.84
N GLU A 241 2.15 39.46 13.22
CA GLU A 241 0.84 40.02 13.61
C GLU A 241 -0.34 39.15 13.17
N ASP A 242 -0.25 38.46 12.04
CA ASP A 242 -1.29 37.52 11.58
C ASP A 242 -1.39 36.29 12.49
N LYS A 243 -0.29 35.89 13.14
CA LYS A 243 -0.27 34.76 14.09
C LYS A 243 -0.89 35.08 15.45
N ALA A 244 -0.97 36.35 15.84
CA ALA A 244 -1.56 36.76 17.12
C ALA A 244 -3.10 36.83 17.07
N ALA A 245 -3.68 37.07 15.91
CA ALA A 245 -5.15 37.10 15.72
C ALA A 245 -5.79 35.70 15.67
N GLU A 246 -5.02 34.66 15.42
CA GLU A 246 -5.48 33.26 15.36
C GLU A 246 -5.58 32.58 16.75
N ALA A 247 -5.05 33.21 17.82
CA ALA A 247 -5.00 32.63 19.17
C ALA A 247 -6.31 32.66 19.98
N GLU A 248 -7.39 33.27 19.48
CA GLU A 248 -8.65 33.44 20.22
C GLU A 248 -9.86 32.70 19.65
N ALA A 249 -9.72 31.77 18.69
CA ALA A 249 -10.86 31.04 18.11
C ALA A 249 -11.12 29.71 18.84
N PRO A 250 -12.37 29.46 19.31
CA PRO A 250 -12.69 28.20 19.99
C PRO A 250 -12.80 27.03 18.98
N HIS A 251 -12.14 25.93 19.29
CA HIS A 251 -12.23 24.60 18.69
C HIS A 251 -11.91 24.50 17.20
N LYS A 252 -10.66 24.22 16.87
CA LYS A 252 -10.22 23.97 15.51
C LYS A 252 -10.27 22.50 15.16
N VAL A 253 -11.02 22.19 14.11
CA VAL A 253 -11.24 20.89 13.48
C VAL A 253 -10.10 20.63 12.48
N LYS A 254 -9.61 19.40 12.36
CA LYS A 254 -8.57 19.05 11.36
C LYS A 254 -9.19 19.12 9.96
N HIS A 255 -8.68 19.99 9.09
CA HIS A 255 -9.23 20.26 7.76
C HIS A 255 -8.12 20.32 6.70
N ARG A 256 -8.39 19.71 5.52
CA ARG A 256 -7.51 19.77 4.35
C ARG A 256 -8.31 19.99 3.08
N VAL A 257 -7.76 20.78 2.15
CA VAL A 257 -8.34 21.00 0.83
C VAL A 257 -7.34 20.56 -0.23
N PHE A 258 -7.79 19.75 -1.15
CA PHE A 258 -7.00 19.25 -2.28
C PHE A 258 -7.57 19.82 -3.58
N HIS A 259 -6.78 20.62 -4.27
CA HIS A 259 -7.16 21.20 -5.56
C HIS A 259 -5.91 21.35 -6.43
N TYR A 260 -5.85 20.62 -7.55
CA TYR A 260 -4.68 20.56 -8.41
C TYR A 260 -5.05 20.92 -9.86
N PRO A 261 -4.94 22.21 -10.23
CA PRO A 261 -5.25 22.66 -11.59
C PRO A 261 -4.35 22.05 -12.67
N GLY A 262 -3.14 21.67 -12.32
CA GLY A 262 -2.20 20.97 -13.21
C GLY A 262 -2.44 19.47 -13.35
N GLY A 263 -3.29 18.87 -12.50
CA GLY A 263 -3.61 17.44 -12.58
C GLY A 263 -2.38 16.53 -12.43
N LEU A 264 -2.10 15.68 -13.43
CA LEU A 264 -0.97 14.75 -13.37
C LEU A 264 0.40 15.45 -13.34
N ARG A 265 0.52 16.68 -13.87
CA ARG A 265 1.76 17.47 -13.75
C ARG A 265 2.06 17.77 -12.28
N ASP A 266 1.03 18.19 -11.53
CA ASP A 266 1.16 18.49 -10.11
C ASP A 266 1.46 17.21 -9.32
N PHE A 267 0.91 16.07 -9.76
CA PHE A 267 1.20 14.78 -9.14
C PHE A 267 2.67 14.37 -9.32
N VAL A 268 3.23 14.51 -10.52
CA VAL A 268 4.65 14.23 -10.78
C VAL A 268 5.56 15.20 -10.02
N ALA A 269 5.19 16.49 -9.94
CA ALA A 269 5.89 17.47 -9.13
C ALA A 269 5.86 17.08 -7.64
N HIS A 270 4.72 16.60 -7.15
CA HIS A 270 4.57 16.09 -5.79
C HIS A 270 5.46 14.87 -5.52
N ILE A 271 5.50 13.86 -6.42
CA ILE A 271 6.40 12.70 -6.32
C ILE A 271 7.86 13.13 -6.29
N ASN A 272 8.23 14.16 -7.06
CA ASN A 272 9.59 14.68 -7.12
C ASN A 272 9.91 15.72 -6.04
N ARG A 273 8.98 16.08 -5.16
CA ARG A 273 9.14 17.12 -4.14
C ARG A 273 10.41 16.95 -3.30
N THR A 274 10.76 15.71 -2.97
CA THR A 274 11.94 15.35 -2.16
C THR A 274 13.13 14.91 -3.01
N LYS A 275 13.03 15.00 -4.34
CA LYS A 275 14.05 14.55 -5.29
C LYS A 275 14.47 15.71 -6.17
N THR A 276 15.76 15.80 -6.51
CA THR A 276 16.24 16.83 -7.43
C THR A 276 15.96 16.47 -8.88
N ALA A 277 15.06 17.19 -9.54
CA ALA A 277 14.80 17.00 -10.97
C ALA A 277 16.06 17.33 -11.79
N ILE A 278 16.36 16.53 -12.83
CA ILE A 278 17.53 16.75 -13.71
C ILE A 278 17.21 17.66 -14.89
N HIS A 279 15.95 17.96 -15.12
CA HIS A 279 15.46 18.91 -16.12
C HIS A 279 14.22 19.64 -15.58
N PRO A 280 13.98 20.91 -15.98
CA PRO A 280 12.96 21.76 -15.38
C PRO A 280 11.52 21.38 -15.77
N THR A 281 11.32 20.83 -16.98
CA THR A 281 9.98 20.61 -17.52
C THR A 281 9.40 19.28 -17.04
N VAL A 282 8.20 19.30 -16.47
CA VAL A 282 7.39 18.08 -16.37
C VAL A 282 6.80 17.81 -17.77
N ILE A 283 7.14 16.68 -18.35
CA ILE A 283 6.63 16.25 -19.64
C ILE A 283 5.21 15.76 -19.43
N ASP A 284 4.24 16.37 -20.08
CA ASP A 284 2.85 15.93 -20.02
C ASP A 284 2.21 15.92 -21.40
N PHE A 285 1.36 14.96 -21.65
CA PHE A 285 0.58 14.84 -22.87
C PHE A 285 -0.64 13.94 -22.65
N ASP A 286 -1.64 14.15 -23.49
CA ASP A 286 -2.86 13.36 -23.51
C ASP A 286 -3.13 12.82 -24.93
N GLY A 287 -4.02 11.85 -25.00
CA GLY A 287 -4.51 11.29 -26.24
C GLY A 287 -5.91 10.74 -26.08
N LYS A 288 -6.73 10.91 -27.12
CA LYS A 288 -8.10 10.41 -27.18
C LYS A 288 -8.26 9.42 -28.32
N GLY A 289 -8.96 8.33 -28.04
CA GLY A 289 -9.32 7.28 -29.00
C GLY A 289 -10.79 6.91 -28.86
N THR A 290 -11.23 5.94 -29.65
CA THR A 290 -12.61 5.45 -29.56
C THR A 290 -12.75 4.61 -28.30
N GLY A 291 -13.47 5.13 -27.30
CA GLY A 291 -13.72 4.46 -26.02
C GLY A 291 -12.55 4.46 -25.04
N HIS A 292 -11.46 5.19 -25.32
CA HIS A 292 -10.36 5.34 -24.37
C HIS A 292 -9.67 6.70 -24.49
N GLU A 293 -9.22 7.18 -23.36
CA GLU A 293 -8.36 8.36 -23.25
C GLU A 293 -7.14 7.97 -22.41
N VAL A 294 -6.01 8.64 -22.65
CA VAL A 294 -4.81 8.51 -21.84
C VAL A 294 -4.27 9.88 -21.51
N GLU A 295 -3.86 10.07 -20.28
CA GLU A 295 -3.09 11.21 -19.80
C GLU A 295 -1.83 10.69 -19.14
N ILE A 296 -0.67 11.25 -19.49
CA ILE A 296 0.63 10.84 -18.97
C ILE A 296 1.40 12.10 -18.56
N ALA A 297 1.98 12.06 -17.37
CA ALA A 297 2.97 13.04 -16.95
C ALA A 297 4.23 12.32 -16.47
N MET A 298 5.42 12.89 -16.73
CA MET A 298 6.68 12.30 -16.31
C MET A 298 7.80 13.33 -16.18
N GLN A 299 8.78 13.03 -15.33
CA GLN A 299 10.00 13.82 -15.17
C GLN A 299 11.11 12.94 -14.58
N TRP A 300 12.36 13.13 -15.04
CA TRP A 300 13.51 12.45 -14.45
C TRP A 300 14.13 13.27 -13.33
N ASN A 301 14.58 12.57 -12.30
CA ASN A 301 15.29 13.10 -11.16
C ASN A 301 16.68 12.47 -10.98
N GLY A 302 17.46 12.96 -10.03
CA GLY A 302 18.82 12.47 -9.75
C GLY A 302 18.90 11.08 -9.10
N GLY A 303 17.75 10.53 -8.67
CA GLY A 303 17.66 9.21 -8.02
C GLY A 303 18.02 8.04 -8.92
N TYR A 304 18.08 6.86 -8.32
CA TYR A 304 18.43 5.61 -9.01
C TYR A 304 17.26 4.64 -9.16
N SER A 305 16.12 4.93 -8.52
CA SER A 305 14.90 4.13 -8.57
C SER A 305 13.88 4.76 -9.49
N GLU A 306 13.05 3.95 -10.13
CA GLU A 306 11.86 4.42 -10.84
C GLU A 306 10.67 4.56 -9.88
N SER A 307 9.78 5.51 -10.14
CA SER A 307 8.51 5.73 -9.48
C SER A 307 7.44 5.86 -10.56
N VAL A 308 6.90 4.72 -11.01
CA VAL A 308 5.87 4.66 -12.05
C VAL A 308 4.55 4.26 -11.40
N HIS A 309 3.55 5.13 -11.49
CA HIS A 309 2.21 4.94 -10.94
C HIS A 309 1.19 4.88 -12.06
N THR A 310 0.30 3.89 -12.01
CA THR A 310 -0.63 3.62 -13.08
C THR A 310 -2.06 3.52 -12.59
N PHE A 311 -2.97 4.13 -13.36
CA PHE A 311 -4.38 4.23 -13.00
C PHE A 311 -5.27 3.90 -14.20
N ALA A 312 -6.40 3.26 -13.93
CA ALA A 312 -7.47 3.03 -14.90
C ALA A 312 -8.80 3.47 -14.28
N ASN A 313 -9.48 4.46 -14.89
CA ASN A 313 -10.70 5.06 -14.36
C ASN A 313 -10.56 5.48 -12.89
N THR A 314 -9.49 6.19 -12.55
CA THR A 314 -9.09 6.63 -11.19
C THR A 314 -8.69 5.53 -10.21
N ILE A 315 -8.81 4.26 -10.60
CA ILE A 315 -8.42 3.12 -9.77
C ILE A 315 -6.92 2.87 -9.91
N ASN A 316 -6.23 2.77 -8.78
CA ASN A 316 -4.80 2.44 -8.76
C ASN A 316 -4.58 0.98 -9.21
N THR A 317 -3.84 0.80 -10.30
CA THR A 317 -3.46 -0.52 -10.82
C THR A 317 -2.06 -0.87 -10.33
N ALA A 318 -1.94 -1.26 -9.06
CA ALA A 318 -0.66 -1.51 -8.40
C ALA A 318 0.20 -2.59 -9.09
N GLU A 319 -0.44 -3.54 -9.77
CA GLU A 319 0.23 -4.56 -10.57
C GLU A 319 0.38 -4.16 -12.06
N GLY A 320 0.11 -2.88 -12.38
CA GLY A 320 0.22 -2.35 -13.73
C GLY A 320 -0.86 -2.86 -14.69
N GLY A 321 -0.44 -3.32 -15.85
CA GLY A 321 -1.31 -3.86 -16.89
C GLY A 321 -0.96 -3.33 -18.28
N THR A 322 -1.89 -3.49 -19.21
CA THR A 322 -1.67 -3.21 -20.64
C THR A 322 -1.28 -1.75 -20.93
N HIS A 323 -1.78 -0.79 -20.16
CA HIS A 323 -1.42 0.63 -20.30
C HIS A 323 0.03 0.90 -19.89
N GLU A 324 0.50 0.28 -18.80
CA GLU A 324 1.90 0.35 -18.38
C GLU A 324 2.83 -0.33 -19.39
N GLU A 325 2.45 -1.52 -19.85
CA GLU A 325 3.23 -2.23 -20.88
C GLU A 325 3.37 -1.42 -22.16
N GLY A 326 2.29 -0.74 -22.59
CA GLY A 326 2.30 0.17 -23.75
C GLY A 326 3.25 1.34 -23.55
N PHE A 327 3.20 1.98 -22.39
CA PHE A 327 4.09 3.08 -22.00
C PHE A 327 5.56 2.64 -21.95
N ARG A 328 5.88 1.56 -21.23
CA ARG A 328 7.25 1.04 -21.07
C ARG A 328 7.88 0.67 -22.42
N SER A 329 7.10 0.06 -23.30
CA SER A 329 7.52 -0.32 -24.64
C SER A 329 7.80 0.91 -25.51
N ALA A 330 6.89 1.89 -25.53
CA ALA A 330 7.04 3.13 -26.28
C ALA A 330 8.24 3.94 -25.80
N LEU A 331 8.34 4.16 -24.48
CA LEU A 331 9.43 4.90 -23.86
C LEU A 331 10.80 4.34 -24.30
N THR A 332 10.96 3.02 -24.19
CA THR A 332 12.21 2.33 -24.56
C THR A 332 12.52 2.49 -26.05
N SER A 333 11.52 2.36 -26.91
CA SER A 333 11.67 2.46 -28.35
C SER A 333 12.04 3.88 -28.80
N VAL A 334 11.30 4.88 -28.29
CA VAL A 334 11.48 6.30 -28.67
C VAL A 334 12.83 6.83 -28.22
N VAL A 335 13.22 6.57 -26.95
CA VAL A 335 14.49 7.05 -26.42
C VAL A 335 15.67 6.43 -27.17
N ASN A 336 15.64 5.12 -27.46
CA ASN A 336 16.71 4.47 -28.24
C ASN A 336 16.82 5.01 -29.68
N ARG A 337 15.69 5.23 -30.35
CA ARG A 337 15.66 5.81 -31.71
C ARG A 337 16.26 7.19 -31.69
N TYR A 338 15.79 8.09 -30.82
CA TYR A 338 16.29 9.46 -30.73
C TYR A 338 17.79 9.49 -30.36
N ALA A 339 18.24 8.66 -29.43
CA ALA A 339 19.63 8.58 -29.00
C ALA A 339 20.58 8.21 -30.17
N LYS A 340 20.14 7.31 -31.04
CA LYS A 340 20.89 6.93 -32.27
C LYS A 340 20.84 8.03 -33.32
N ASP A 341 19.66 8.59 -33.62
CA ASP A 341 19.49 9.62 -34.65
C ASP A 341 20.30 10.88 -34.34
N LYS A 342 20.37 11.26 -33.04
CA LYS A 342 21.18 12.41 -32.58
C LYS A 342 22.63 12.03 -32.25
N LYS A 343 23.07 10.78 -32.53
CA LYS A 343 24.44 10.26 -32.25
C LYS A 343 24.88 10.39 -30.78
N LEU A 344 23.93 10.39 -29.84
CA LEU A 344 24.17 10.35 -28.40
C LEU A 344 24.56 8.92 -27.96
N LEU A 345 24.14 7.93 -28.74
CA LEU A 345 24.55 6.52 -28.62
C LEU A 345 25.26 6.15 -29.91
N LYS A 346 26.42 5.50 -29.83
CA LYS A 346 27.17 5.10 -31.04
C LYS A 346 26.51 3.89 -31.69
N ASP A 347 26.64 3.76 -33.02
CA ASP A 347 26.04 2.64 -33.78
C ASP A 347 26.47 1.26 -33.27
N LYS A 348 27.68 1.17 -32.70
CA LYS A 348 28.25 -0.08 -32.14
C LYS A 348 27.83 -0.34 -30.69
N ASP A 349 27.27 0.63 -30.01
CA ASP A 349 26.84 0.47 -28.62
C ASP A 349 25.50 -0.32 -28.60
N PRO A 350 25.30 -1.21 -27.61
CA PRO A 350 24.01 -1.88 -27.45
C PRO A 350 22.91 -0.87 -27.16
N ASN A 351 21.68 -1.21 -27.50
CA ASN A 351 20.52 -0.42 -27.10
C ASN A 351 20.46 -0.29 -25.57
N LEU A 352 19.98 0.86 -25.10
CA LEU A 352 19.60 1.08 -23.71
C LEU A 352 18.43 0.14 -23.35
N THR A 353 18.50 -0.49 -22.21
CA THR A 353 17.38 -1.29 -21.68
C THR A 353 16.31 -0.39 -21.08
N GLY A 354 15.11 -0.94 -20.86
CA GLY A 354 14.05 -0.22 -20.17
C GLY A 354 14.47 0.29 -18.80
N GLU A 355 15.21 -0.53 -18.03
CA GLU A 355 15.76 -0.15 -16.70
C GLU A 355 16.70 1.05 -16.80
N ASP A 356 17.62 1.06 -17.79
CA ASP A 356 18.56 2.16 -17.96
C ASP A 356 17.84 3.49 -18.21
N ILE A 357 16.73 3.45 -18.96
CA ILE A 357 15.95 4.63 -19.33
C ILE A 357 15.09 5.10 -18.17
N ARG A 358 14.53 4.17 -17.38
CA ARG A 358 13.64 4.49 -16.26
C ARG A 358 14.37 4.81 -14.95
N GLU A 359 15.70 4.70 -14.91
CA GLU A 359 16.46 5.12 -13.72
C GLU A 359 16.20 6.60 -13.40
N GLY A 360 15.63 6.85 -12.21
CA GLY A 360 15.24 8.19 -11.75
C GLY A 360 13.98 8.76 -12.42
N LEU A 361 13.21 7.94 -13.14
CA LEU A 361 11.93 8.36 -13.71
C LEU A 361 10.83 8.41 -12.67
N ALA A 362 10.17 9.54 -12.52
CA ALA A 362 8.84 9.67 -11.91
C ALA A 362 7.81 9.81 -13.03
N ALA A 363 6.82 8.92 -13.09
CA ALA A 363 5.78 8.95 -14.12
C ALA A 363 4.42 8.54 -13.55
N VAL A 364 3.38 9.19 -14.05
CA VAL A 364 1.98 8.83 -13.77
C VAL A 364 1.28 8.59 -15.10
N ILE A 365 0.64 7.44 -15.23
CA ILE A 365 -0.12 7.02 -16.41
C ILE A 365 -1.57 6.81 -15.98
N SER A 366 -2.47 7.65 -16.46
CA SER A 366 -3.91 7.52 -16.21
C SER A 366 -4.63 7.24 -17.52
N VAL A 367 -5.40 6.13 -17.54
CA VAL A 367 -6.26 5.81 -18.69
C VAL A 367 -7.73 5.85 -18.27
N LYS A 368 -8.56 6.36 -19.16
CA LYS A 368 -10.01 6.28 -19.06
C LYS A 368 -10.50 5.31 -20.12
N VAL A 369 -11.20 4.26 -19.71
CA VAL A 369 -11.66 3.17 -20.58
C VAL A 369 -13.15 2.98 -20.33
N SER A 370 -13.96 2.98 -21.40
CA SER A 370 -15.41 2.83 -21.28
C SER A 370 -15.83 1.44 -20.76
N GLN A 371 -15.08 0.40 -21.15
CA GLN A 371 -15.33 -0.98 -20.71
C GLN A 371 -14.04 -1.61 -20.18
N PRO A 372 -13.56 -1.22 -18.98
CA PRO A 372 -12.32 -1.75 -18.45
C PRO A 372 -12.45 -3.20 -18.01
N GLN A 373 -11.42 -3.98 -18.32
CA GLN A 373 -11.28 -5.38 -17.94
C GLN A 373 -10.12 -5.49 -16.95
N PHE A 374 -10.42 -5.86 -15.71
CA PHE A 374 -9.41 -6.06 -14.69
C PHE A 374 -9.16 -7.54 -14.42
N GLU A 375 -7.93 -7.88 -14.09
CA GLU A 375 -7.61 -9.19 -13.54
C GLU A 375 -7.99 -9.21 -12.05
N GLY A 376 -9.05 -9.94 -11.70
CA GLY A 376 -9.55 -10.12 -10.33
C GLY A 376 -10.44 -8.99 -9.79
N GLN A 377 -11.06 -9.26 -8.65
CA GLN A 377 -12.01 -8.36 -7.96
C GLN A 377 -11.33 -7.10 -7.39
N THR A 378 -10.07 -7.19 -7.02
CA THR A 378 -9.30 -6.07 -6.43
C THR A 378 -8.87 -5.01 -7.45
N LYS A 379 -9.13 -5.24 -8.74
CA LYS A 379 -8.87 -4.31 -9.85
C LYS A 379 -7.39 -3.84 -9.95
N THR A 380 -6.45 -4.64 -9.48
CA THR A 380 -5.04 -4.28 -9.37
C THR A 380 -4.29 -4.25 -10.70
N LYS A 381 -4.84 -4.88 -11.74
CA LYS A 381 -4.20 -4.99 -13.05
C LYS A 381 -5.19 -4.84 -14.19
N LEU A 382 -4.88 -3.96 -15.16
CA LEU A 382 -5.72 -3.75 -16.35
C LEU A 382 -5.37 -4.75 -17.45
N GLY A 383 -6.40 -5.42 -18.02
CA GLY A 383 -6.25 -6.48 -19.02
C GLY A 383 -6.58 -6.10 -20.47
N ASN A 384 -7.18 -4.94 -20.72
CA ASN A 384 -7.62 -4.49 -22.05
C ASN A 384 -6.48 -4.44 -23.07
N THR A 385 -6.41 -5.37 -24.02
CA THR A 385 -5.29 -5.49 -24.97
C THR A 385 -5.20 -4.31 -25.94
N GLU A 386 -6.33 -3.72 -26.34
CA GLU A 386 -6.41 -2.55 -27.21
C GLU A 386 -5.78 -1.31 -26.57
N VAL A 387 -5.85 -1.17 -25.26
CA VAL A 387 -5.25 -0.04 -24.51
C VAL A 387 -3.73 -0.03 -24.65
N LYS A 388 -3.08 -1.19 -24.68
CA LYS A 388 -1.62 -1.29 -24.90
C LYS A 388 -1.19 -0.60 -26.18
N SER A 389 -1.84 -0.96 -27.29
CA SER A 389 -1.52 -0.41 -28.62
C SER A 389 -1.83 1.08 -28.69
N PHE A 390 -2.92 1.51 -28.07
CA PHE A 390 -3.32 2.91 -28.01
C PHE A 390 -2.31 3.77 -27.24
N VAL A 391 -1.97 3.38 -26.00
CA VAL A 391 -0.99 4.08 -25.18
C VAL A 391 0.38 4.10 -25.87
N GLN A 392 0.80 2.98 -26.46
CA GLN A 392 2.06 2.91 -27.20
C GLN A 392 2.10 3.88 -28.37
N LYS A 393 1.00 4.02 -29.13
CA LYS A 393 0.90 4.97 -30.24
C LYS A 393 1.01 6.40 -29.75
N VAL A 394 0.20 6.81 -28.77
CA VAL A 394 0.19 8.16 -28.21
C VAL A 394 1.58 8.52 -27.66
N CYS A 395 2.20 7.64 -26.87
CA CYS A 395 3.54 7.86 -26.35
C CYS A 395 4.58 8.00 -27.47
N ASN A 396 4.54 7.15 -28.50
CA ASN A 396 5.47 7.24 -29.62
C ASN A 396 5.40 8.58 -30.34
N GLU A 397 4.21 9.11 -30.57
CA GLU A 397 3.97 10.37 -31.24
C GLU A 397 4.38 11.57 -30.36
N GLN A 398 3.81 11.65 -29.17
CA GLN A 398 3.96 12.82 -28.30
C GLN A 398 5.36 12.93 -27.69
N LEU A 399 5.93 11.81 -27.21
CA LEU A 399 7.29 11.83 -26.65
C LEU A 399 8.34 12.09 -27.72
N SER A 400 8.17 11.57 -28.95
CA SER A 400 9.08 11.91 -30.07
C SER A 400 9.03 13.41 -30.37
N HIS A 401 7.84 14.01 -30.41
CA HIS A 401 7.67 15.44 -30.60
C HIS A 401 8.36 16.25 -29.48
N TRP A 402 8.15 15.85 -28.23
CA TRP A 402 8.77 16.53 -27.08
C TRP A 402 10.30 16.50 -27.16
N LEU A 403 10.90 15.32 -27.41
CA LEU A 403 12.35 15.16 -27.54
C LEU A 403 12.95 16.04 -28.66
N GLU A 404 12.25 16.15 -29.79
CA GLU A 404 12.66 17.02 -30.91
C GLU A 404 12.54 18.51 -30.53
N ALA A 405 11.50 18.90 -29.80
CA ALA A 405 11.25 20.28 -29.39
C ALA A 405 12.21 20.74 -28.26
N ASN A 406 12.68 19.81 -27.41
CA ASN A 406 13.49 20.12 -26.24
C ASN A 406 14.85 19.40 -26.25
N PRO A 407 15.74 19.65 -27.24
CA PRO A 407 16.96 18.87 -27.44
C PRO A 407 17.97 18.98 -26.27
N ALA A 408 17.97 20.08 -25.53
CA ALA A 408 18.84 20.25 -24.36
C ALA A 408 18.42 19.34 -23.20
N GLU A 409 17.14 19.30 -22.86
CA GLU A 409 16.59 18.43 -21.81
C GLU A 409 16.68 16.95 -22.23
N ALA A 410 16.31 16.64 -23.48
CA ALA A 410 16.45 15.31 -24.05
C ALA A 410 17.87 14.75 -23.92
N LYS A 411 18.89 15.59 -24.16
CA LYS A 411 20.30 15.21 -24.01
C LYS A 411 20.63 14.86 -22.54
N VAL A 412 20.10 15.61 -21.58
CA VAL A 412 20.30 15.34 -20.14
C VAL A 412 19.71 13.98 -19.77
N VAL A 413 18.46 13.72 -20.17
CA VAL A 413 17.77 12.44 -19.94
C VAL A 413 18.54 11.27 -20.54
N ILE A 414 18.95 11.38 -21.82
CA ILE A 414 19.69 10.30 -22.49
C ILE A 414 21.07 10.07 -21.86
N ASN A 415 21.78 11.12 -21.49
CA ASN A 415 23.07 10.97 -20.83
C ASN A 415 22.95 10.24 -19.49
N LYS A 416 21.87 10.48 -18.73
CA LYS A 416 21.56 9.72 -17.52
C LYS A 416 21.36 8.23 -17.85
N ALA A 417 20.53 7.92 -18.83
CA ALA A 417 20.29 6.53 -19.25
C ALA A 417 21.57 5.82 -19.75
N VAL A 418 22.42 6.52 -20.51
CA VAL A 418 23.74 5.99 -20.94
C VAL A 418 24.65 5.73 -19.75
N SER A 419 24.65 6.62 -18.75
CA SER A 419 25.43 6.43 -17.51
C SER A 419 24.91 5.22 -16.70
N SER A 420 23.59 5.01 -16.65
CA SER A 420 22.98 3.84 -16.04
C SER A 420 23.39 2.55 -16.75
N ALA A 421 23.30 2.52 -18.08
CA ALA A 421 23.73 1.36 -18.89
C ALA A 421 25.19 0.99 -18.66
N GLN A 422 26.09 1.99 -18.60
CA GLN A 422 27.52 1.77 -18.30
C GLN A 422 27.72 1.18 -16.90
N ALA A 423 26.97 1.66 -15.90
CA ALA A 423 27.01 1.14 -14.55
C ALA A 423 26.52 -0.31 -14.47
N ARG A 424 25.42 -0.62 -15.12
CA ARG A 424 24.86 -1.97 -15.20
C ARG A 424 25.83 -2.94 -15.87
N GLU A 425 26.47 -2.52 -16.97
CA GLU A 425 27.45 -3.37 -17.65
C GLU A 425 28.70 -3.60 -16.79
N ALA A 426 29.19 -2.57 -16.09
CA ALA A 426 30.30 -2.71 -15.14
C ALA A 426 29.95 -3.68 -14.00
N ALA A 427 28.72 -3.59 -13.47
CA ALA A 427 28.22 -4.51 -12.47
C ALA A 427 28.13 -5.95 -12.98
N ARG A 428 27.64 -6.15 -14.21
CA ARG A 428 27.59 -7.48 -14.85
C ARG A 428 28.99 -8.08 -15.03
N LYS A 429 29.96 -7.29 -15.47
CA LYS A 429 31.37 -7.73 -15.61
C LYS A 429 31.97 -8.12 -14.25
N ALA A 430 31.68 -7.31 -13.21
CA ALA A 430 32.15 -7.63 -11.85
C ALA A 430 31.55 -8.94 -11.32
N ARG A 431 30.26 -9.20 -11.52
CA ARG A 431 29.60 -10.47 -11.17
C ARG A 431 30.21 -11.67 -11.91
N ALA A 432 30.45 -11.51 -13.22
CA ALA A 432 31.05 -12.59 -14.02
C ALA A 432 32.46 -12.98 -13.52
N LEU A 433 33.23 -12.00 -13.04
CA LEU A 433 34.55 -12.25 -12.44
C LEU A 433 34.42 -12.98 -11.08
N VAL A 434 33.42 -12.64 -10.27
CA VAL A 434 33.14 -13.33 -8.98
C VAL A 434 32.67 -14.77 -9.25
N ARG A 435 31.73 -14.96 -10.21
CA ARG A 435 31.27 -16.30 -10.61
C ARG A 435 32.43 -17.21 -11.10
N ARG A 436 33.40 -16.66 -11.83
CA ARG A 436 34.57 -17.42 -12.25
C ARG A 436 35.48 -17.82 -11.08
N LYS A 437 35.52 -17.00 -10.01
CA LYS A 437 36.27 -17.35 -8.78
C LYS A 437 35.56 -18.39 -7.93
N SER A 438 34.22 -18.42 -7.91
CA SER A 438 33.43 -19.39 -7.13
C SER A 438 33.06 -20.65 -7.90
N ALA A 439 33.39 -20.77 -9.20
CA ALA A 439 33.18 -22.01 -9.96
C ALA A 439 34.13 -23.16 -9.50
N THR A 440 35.09 -22.85 -8.63
CA THR A 440 35.93 -23.82 -7.94
C THR A 440 35.44 -24.23 -6.55
N ASP A 441 34.40 -23.50 -6.00
CA ASP A 441 33.72 -23.87 -4.76
C ASP A 441 32.40 -24.57 -5.09
N LEU A 442 32.24 -25.80 -4.67
CA LEU A 442 31.06 -26.63 -4.77
C LEU A 442 29.90 -26.02 -3.94
N GLY A 443 29.05 -25.25 -4.59
CA GLY A 443 27.78 -24.75 -4.01
C GLY A 443 27.60 -23.25 -4.15
N GLY A 444 26.77 -22.79 -5.10
CA GLY A 444 26.51 -21.39 -5.41
C GLY A 444 25.78 -20.56 -4.32
N LEU A 445 25.71 -21.05 -3.08
CA LEU A 445 25.09 -20.37 -1.95
C LEU A 445 26.07 -19.56 -1.12
N PRO A 446 25.66 -18.46 -0.44
CA PRO A 446 26.58 -17.71 0.42
C PRO A 446 27.14 -18.59 1.53
N GLY A 447 28.46 -18.57 1.73
CA GLY A 447 29.14 -19.43 2.74
C GLY A 447 28.68 -19.20 4.19
N LYS A 448 28.02 -18.06 4.45
CA LYS A 448 27.42 -17.72 5.76
C LYS A 448 25.97 -18.20 5.92
N LEU A 449 25.30 -18.61 4.84
CA LEU A 449 23.93 -19.12 4.89
C LEU A 449 23.93 -20.52 5.55
N ALA A 450 23.22 -20.65 6.67
CA ALA A 450 22.86 -21.93 7.22
C ALA A 450 21.50 -22.35 6.63
N ASP A 451 21.55 -23.07 5.52
CA ASP A 451 20.35 -23.48 4.78
C ASP A 451 19.48 -24.51 5.53
N CYS A 452 18.22 -24.63 5.14
CA CYS A 452 17.32 -25.67 5.63
C CYS A 452 17.45 -26.95 4.77
N ARG A 453 16.91 -28.06 5.29
CA ARG A 453 16.94 -29.36 4.61
C ARG A 453 15.79 -29.51 3.61
N SER A 454 14.70 -28.81 3.81
CA SER A 454 13.54 -28.84 2.91
C SER A 454 13.87 -28.20 1.58
N ASN A 455 13.48 -28.84 0.50
CA ASN A 455 13.49 -28.28 -0.85
C ASN A 455 12.12 -27.72 -1.29
N ASP A 456 11.13 -27.75 -0.40
CA ASP A 456 9.80 -27.22 -0.67
C ASP A 456 9.75 -25.74 -0.22
N PRO A 457 9.71 -24.77 -1.16
CA PRO A 457 9.70 -23.35 -0.81
C PRO A 457 8.51 -22.95 0.07
N THR A 458 7.35 -23.63 -0.09
CA THR A 458 6.12 -23.30 0.64
C THR A 458 6.23 -23.58 2.13
N LYS A 459 7.12 -24.50 2.52
CA LYS A 459 7.40 -24.87 3.91
C LYS A 459 8.66 -24.20 4.45
N SER A 460 9.49 -23.64 3.57
CA SER A 460 10.80 -23.11 3.94
C SER A 460 10.74 -21.63 4.32
N GLU A 461 11.51 -21.27 5.34
CA GLU A 461 11.60 -19.93 5.90
C GLU A 461 13.04 -19.46 5.93
N LEU A 462 13.30 -18.20 5.55
CA LEU A 462 14.61 -17.57 5.66
C LEU A 462 14.58 -16.51 6.74
N TYR A 463 15.36 -16.68 7.80
CA TYR A 463 15.61 -15.65 8.80
C TYR A 463 16.84 -14.85 8.40
N VAL A 464 16.64 -13.57 8.16
CA VAL A 464 17.73 -12.59 7.95
C VAL A 464 18.01 -11.95 9.30
N VAL A 465 19.15 -12.31 9.91
CA VAL A 465 19.44 -12.02 11.32
C VAL A 465 20.53 -10.99 11.44
N GLU A 466 20.35 -10.01 12.30
CA GLU A 466 21.38 -9.01 12.62
C GLU A 466 22.51 -9.62 13.45
N GLY A 467 23.74 -9.48 12.95
CA GLY A 467 24.96 -9.85 13.65
C GLY A 467 25.28 -11.35 13.66
N ASP A 468 26.56 -11.65 13.86
CA ASP A 468 27.04 -13.04 13.93
C ASP A 468 26.65 -13.72 15.27
N SER A 469 26.50 -12.96 16.36
CA SER A 469 26.14 -13.48 17.69
C SER A 469 24.72 -14.03 17.69
N ALA A 470 23.74 -13.18 17.33
CA ALA A 470 22.34 -13.58 17.23
C ALA A 470 22.15 -14.64 16.12
N GLY A 471 22.88 -14.53 15.01
CA GLY A 471 22.93 -15.55 13.96
C GLY A 471 23.42 -16.90 14.47
N GLY A 472 24.34 -16.93 15.43
CA GLY A 472 24.83 -18.16 16.10
C GLY A 472 23.76 -18.80 16.97
N SER A 473 23.10 -18.01 17.81
CA SER A 473 21.96 -18.45 18.64
C SER A 473 20.80 -18.96 17.79
N ALA A 474 20.42 -18.22 16.75
CA ALA A 474 19.37 -18.60 15.82
C ALA A 474 19.71 -19.92 15.08
N LYS A 475 20.95 -20.08 14.61
CA LYS A 475 21.41 -21.31 13.96
C LYS A 475 21.35 -22.52 14.89
N SER A 476 21.63 -22.33 16.19
CA SER A 476 21.61 -23.40 17.18
C SER A 476 20.18 -23.73 17.63
N GLY A 477 19.29 -22.75 17.70
CA GLY A 477 17.91 -22.91 18.17
C GLY A 477 16.90 -23.32 17.09
N ARG A 478 17.19 -23.09 15.81
CA ARG A 478 16.25 -23.30 14.68
C ARG A 478 15.80 -24.74 14.47
N ASP A 479 14.66 -24.95 13.87
CA ASP A 479 14.36 -26.20 13.20
C ASP A 479 15.03 -26.24 11.81
N SER A 480 16.10 -27.04 11.73
CA SER A 480 16.89 -27.17 10.51
C SER A 480 16.14 -27.82 9.34
N MET A 481 14.96 -28.39 9.58
CA MET A 481 14.15 -28.98 8.52
C MET A 481 13.63 -27.92 7.55
N PHE A 482 13.13 -26.78 8.06
CA PHE A 482 12.46 -25.78 7.25
C PHE A 482 12.97 -24.34 7.47
N GLN A 483 13.79 -24.08 8.50
CA GLN A 483 14.33 -22.75 8.77
C GLN A 483 15.78 -22.61 8.32
N ALA A 484 16.04 -21.61 7.49
CA ALA A 484 17.36 -21.17 7.06
C ALA A 484 17.75 -19.88 7.79
N ILE A 485 19.03 -19.70 8.12
CA ILE A 485 19.56 -18.51 8.80
C ILE A 485 20.61 -17.84 7.94
N LEU A 486 20.43 -16.54 7.67
CA LEU A 486 21.39 -15.68 6.99
C LEU A 486 21.81 -14.54 7.93
N PRO A 487 22.95 -14.63 8.62
CA PRO A 487 23.43 -13.52 9.44
C PRO A 487 23.98 -12.39 8.56
N LEU A 488 23.66 -11.15 8.92
CA LEU A 488 24.17 -9.94 8.28
C LEU A 488 25.21 -9.27 9.18
N ARG A 489 26.33 -8.84 8.61
CA ARG A 489 27.39 -8.15 9.32
C ARG A 489 27.21 -6.65 9.25
N GLY A 490 26.40 -6.10 10.15
CA GLY A 490 26.13 -4.68 10.24
C GLY A 490 25.15 -4.16 9.18
N LYS A 491 25.12 -2.82 9.03
CA LYS A 491 24.19 -2.13 8.13
C LYS A 491 24.53 -2.40 6.67
N ILE A 492 23.52 -2.76 5.89
CA ILE A 492 23.68 -2.86 4.43
C ILE A 492 23.75 -1.46 3.81
N ILE A 493 24.20 -1.40 2.55
CA ILE A 493 24.22 -0.13 1.80
C ILE A 493 22.79 0.41 1.64
N ASN A 494 22.63 1.73 1.83
CA ASN A 494 21.36 2.39 1.54
C ASN A 494 21.17 2.46 0.02
N VAL A 495 20.22 1.67 -0.49
CA VAL A 495 19.97 1.56 -1.93
C VAL A 495 19.26 2.76 -2.51
N GLU A 496 18.60 3.59 -1.68
CA GLU A 496 18.01 4.86 -2.11
C GLU A 496 19.06 5.87 -2.57
N LYS A 497 20.26 5.83 -1.96
CA LYS A 497 21.40 6.74 -2.23
C LYS A 497 22.47 6.13 -3.10
N ALA A 498 22.34 4.89 -3.54
CA ALA A 498 23.43 4.18 -4.19
C ALA A 498 23.03 3.67 -5.57
N ARG A 499 23.91 3.92 -6.55
CA ARG A 499 23.80 3.31 -7.88
C ARG A 499 23.85 1.79 -7.80
N ILE A 500 23.14 1.13 -8.70
CA ILE A 500 23.02 -0.33 -8.77
C ILE A 500 24.37 -1.05 -8.79
N ASP A 501 25.40 -0.48 -9.45
CA ASP A 501 26.72 -1.08 -9.50
C ASP A 501 27.44 -1.13 -8.12
N ARG A 502 27.14 -0.16 -7.23
CA ARG A 502 27.60 -0.17 -5.84
C ARG A 502 26.79 -1.12 -4.97
N VAL A 503 25.48 -1.12 -5.16
CA VAL A 503 24.55 -2.02 -4.47
C VAL A 503 24.99 -3.47 -4.69
N LEU A 504 25.25 -3.84 -5.94
CA LEU A 504 25.64 -5.18 -6.33
C LEU A 504 27.10 -5.56 -5.97
N LYS A 505 27.93 -4.59 -5.57
CA LYS A 505 29.25 -4.86 -5.00
C LYS A 505 29.20 -5.10 -3.49
N ASN A 506 28.09 -4.78 -2.84
CA ASN A 506 27.91 -5.03 -1.41
C ASN A 506 27.72 -6.52 -1.14
N ASN A 507 28.59 -7.10 -0.33
CA ASN A 507 28.60 -8.54 -0.04
C ASN A 507 27.32 -9.03 0.65
N GLU A 508 26.74 -8.20 1.52
CA GLU A 508 25.51 -8.53 2.26
C GLU A 508 24.31 -8.57 1.30
N VAL A 509 24.21 -7.59 0.40
CA VAL A 509 23.17 -7.57 -0.64
C VAL A 509 23.30 -8.74 -1.58
N GLN A 510 24.52 -9.05 -2.03
CA GLN A 510 24.77 -10.24 -2.86
C GLN A 510 24.34 -11.54 -2.14
N ALA A 511 24.62 -11.64 -0.85
CA ALA A 511 24.22 -12.81 -0.05
C ALA A 511 22.70 -12.96 0.01
N ILE A 512 21.96 -11.86 0.20
CA ILE A 512 20.48 -11.85 0.21
C ILE A 512 19.95 -12.30 -1.17
N ILE A 513 20.39 -11.65 -2.26
CA ILE A 513 19.96 -11.99 -3.63
C ILE A 513 20.20 -13.45 -3.95
N THR A 514 21.40 -13.96 -3.60
CA THR A 514 21.78 -15.33 -3.86
C THR A 514 20.98 -16.32 -3.01
N ALA A 515 20.71 -16.00 -1.74
CA ALA A 515 19.92 -16.84 -0.85
C ALA A 515 18.48 -16.96 -1.34
N LEU A 516 17.86 -15.86 -1.75
CA LEU A 516 16.48 -15.85 -2.25
C LEU A 516 16.33 -16.56 -3.61
N GLY A 517 17.29 -16.37 -4.50
CA GLY A 517 17.31 -17.02 -5.82
C GLY A 517 16.46 -16.34 -6.90
N THR A 518 15.68 -15.33 -6.57
CA THR A 518 14.71 -14.67 -7.46
C THR A 518 15.32 -13.72 -8.49
N GLY A 519 16.56 -13.26 -8.30
CA GLY A 519 17.08 -12.13 -9.03
C GLY A 519 16.56 -10.79 -8.50
N ILE A 520 16.71 -9.72 -9.28
CA ILE A 520 16.27 -8.34 -8.96
C ILE A 520 15.80 -7.63 -10.21
N HIS A 521 14.91 -6.61 -10.08
CA HIS A 521 14.36 -5.81 -11.18
C HIS A 521 13.75 -6.67 -12.31
N ASP A 522 14.06 -6.38 -13.58
CA ASP A 522 13.54 -7.10 -14.74
C ASP A 522 13.97 -8.57 -14.81
N GLU A 523 15.04 -8.96 -14.08
CA GLU A 523 15.46 -10.37 -13.93
C GLU A 523 14.73 -11.09 -12.77
N PHE A 524 13.86 -10.36 -12.04
CA PHE A 524 13.14 -10.92 -10.91
C PHE A 524 12.12 -11.97 -11.36
N ASP A 525 12.19 -13.15 -10.77
CA ASP A 525 11.30 -14.25 -11.05
C ASP A 525 10.85 -14.92 -9.75
N ILE A 526 9.61 -14.63 -9.34
CA ILE A 526 9.02 -15.13 -8.09
C ILE A 526 8.96 -16.66 -8.05
N SER A 527 8.86 -17.33 -9.20
CA SER A 527 8.81 -18.79 -9.28
C SER A 527 10.10 -19.47 -8.81
N LYS A 528 11.19 -18.72 -8.75
CA LYS A 528 12.50 -19.19 -8.27
C LYS A 528 12.73 -18.92 -6.79
N LEU A 529 11.72 -18.35 -6.09
CA LEU A 529 11.83 -18.07 -4.66
C LEU A 529 12.04 -19.37 -3.86
N ARG A 530 13.09 -19.39 -3.06
CA ARG A 530 13.47 -20.58 -2.28
C ARG A 530 12.77 -20.68 -0.92
N TYR A 531 12.23 -19.57 -0.41
CA TYR A 531 11.61 -19.49 0.92
C TYR A 531 10.36 -18.64 0.84
N HIS A 532 9.20 -19.22 1.11
CA HIS A 532 7.93 -18.48 1.07
C HIS A 532 7.70 -17.57 2.30
N LYS A 533 8.58 -17.67 3.34
CA LYS A 533 8.64 -16.68 4.40
C LYS A 533 10.05 -16.13 4.53
N ILE A 534 10.16 -14.83 4.44
CA ILE A 534 11.39 -14.06 4.64
C ILE A 534 11.19 -13.26 5.90
N VAL A 535 11.85 -13.66 6.98
CA VAL A 535 11.67 -13.07 8.31
C VAL A 535 12.86 -12.17 8.61
N LEU A 536 12.62 -10.87 8.75
CA LEU A 536 13.64 -9.92 9.18
C LEU A 536 13.68 -9.91 10.71
N MET A 537 14.83 -10.27 11.27
CA MET A 537 15.03 -10.42 12.70
C MET A 537 16.22 -9.55 13.13
N ALA A 538 15.92 -8.37 13.64
CA ALA A 538 16.87 -7.37 14.08
C ALA A 538 16.65 -7.05 15.56
N ASP A 539 17.67 -6.46 16.20
CA ASP A 539 17.62 -6.01 17.58
C ASP A 539 16.50 -5.00 17.83
N ALA A 540 16.00 -4.93 19.04
CA ALA A 540 14.91 -4.02 19.42
C ALA A 540 15.38 -2.56 19.62
N ASP A 541 16.63 -2.25 19.32
CA ASP A 541 17.23 -0.94 19.45
C ASP A 541 17.11 -0.07 18.17
N VAL A 542 17.62 1.15 18.22
CA VAL A 542 17.57 2.09 17.08
C VAL A 542 18.40 1.62 15.87
N ASP A 543 19.45 0.85 16.10
CA ASP A 543 20.29 0.31 15.03
C ASP A 543 19.60 -0.85 14.31
N GLY A 544 18.95 -1.74 15.05
CA GLY A 544 18.17 -2.82 14.48
C GLY A 544 16.94 -2.33 13.69
N GLN A 545 16.28 -1.27 14.17
CA GLN A 545 15.20 -0.61 13.42
C GLN A 545 15.72 0.01 12.12
N HIS A 546 16.92 0.61 12.13
CA HIS A 546 17.55 1.15 10.93
C HIS A 546 17.95 0.03 9.95
N ILE A 547 18.46 -1.11 10.43
CA ILE A 547 18.78 -2.28 9.59
C ILE A 547 17.51 -2.83 8.95
N SER A 548 16.43 -2.97 9.71
CA SER A 548 15.12 -3.38 9.19
C SER A 548 14.63 -2.43 8.09
N THR A 549 14.76 -1.11 8.29
CA THR A 549 14.38 -0.10 7.30
C THR A 549 15.24 -0.20 6.03
N LEU A 550 16.55 -0.41 6.15
CA LEU A 550 17.44 -0.61 5.00
C LEU A 550 17.07 -1.88 4.21
N LEU A 551 16.74 -2.97 4.91
CA LEU A 551 16.30 -4.21 4.28
C LEU A 551 14.95 -4.05 3.58
N LEU A 552 13.99 -3.39 4.21
CA LEU A 552 12.70 -3.07 3.59
C LEU A 552 12.87 -2.18 2.37
N THR A 553 13.77 -1.18 2.42
CA THR A 553 14.11 -0.34 1.27
C THR A 553 14.68 -1.17 0.11
N LEU A 554 15.59 -2.11 0.41
CA LEU A 554 16.14 -3.03 -0.59
C LEU A 554 15.05 -3.89 -1.24
N LEU A 555 14.18 -4.50 -0.42
CA LEU A 555 13.10 -5.37 -0.91
C LEU A 555 12.07 -4.56 -1.71
N PHE A 556 11.68 -3.39 -1.24
CA PHE A 556 10.73 -2.52 -1.94
C PHE A 556 11.28 -2.03 -3.29
N ARG A 557 12.55 -1.60 -3.34
CA ARG A 557 13.14 -1.05 -4.57
C ARG A 557 13.53 -2.10 -5.61
N PHE A 558 13.97 -3.28 -5.19
CA PHE A 558 14.58 -4.26 -6.09
C PHE A 558 13.84 -5.59 -6.19
N MET A 559 12.94 -5.89 -5.24
CA MET A 559 12.24 -7.18 -5.13
C MET A 559 10.79 -6.98 -4.66
N ARG A 560 10.14 -5.91 -5.11
CA ARG A 560 8.81 -5.48 -4.67
C ARG A 560 7.76 -6.60 -4.69
N PRO A 561 7.72 -7.53 -5.68
CA PRO A 561 6.76 -8.63 -5.68
C PRO A 561 6.84 -9.55 -4.46
N LEU A 562 7.95 -9.58 -3.70
CA LEU A 562 8.03 -10.33 -2.44
C LEU A 562 7.11 -9.75 -1.35
N ILE A 563 6.95 -8.43 -1.33
CA ILE A 563 6.05 -7.74 -0.39
C ILE A 563 4.61 -7.90 -0.86
N GLU A 564 4.35 -7.66 -2.13
CA GLU A 564 3.02 -7.74 -2.74
C GLU A 564 2.40 -9.14 -2.61
N ASN A 565 3.20 -10.19 -2.72
CA ASN A 565 2.76 -11.58 -2.53
C ASN A 565 2.82 -12.05 -1.06
N GLY A 566 3.09 -11.15 -0.11
CA GLY A 566 3.00 -11.44 1.32
C GLY A 566 4.10 -12.35 1.88
N HIS A 567 5.28 -12.37 1.26
CA HIS A 567 6.40 -13.23 1.69
C HIS A 567 7.30 -12.60 2.76
N VAL A 568 7.15 -11.31 3.08
CA VAL A 568 8.04 -10.57 3.98
C VAL A 568 7.40 -10.37 5.35
N PHE A 569 8.16 -10.68 6.40
CA PHE A 569 7.70 -10.60 7.79
C PHE A 569 8.77 -9.94 8.67
N LEU A 570 8.32 -9.26 9.72
CA LEU A 570 9.15 -8.77 10.81
C LEU A 570 8.95 -9.69 12.03
N ALA A 571 10.02 -10.23 12.58
CA ALA A 571 9.97 -10.94 13.85
C ALA A 571 9.70 -9.96 14.99
N GLN A 572 8.93 -10.41 15.96
CA GLN A 572 8.63 -9.66 17.18
C GLN A 572 9.22 -10.41 18.38
N PRO A 573 10.50 -10.21 18.72
CA PRO A 573 11.08 -10.78 19.92
C PRO A 573 10.49 -10.11 21.17
N PRO A 574 10.48 -10.79 22.33
CA PRO A 574 10.04 -10.19 23.59
C PRO A 574 11.00 -9.08 24.03
N LEU A 575 10.45 -8.05 24.68
CA LEU A 575 11.22 -6.95 25.26
C LEU A 575 11.66 -7.25 26.69
N TYR A 576 10.93 -8.09 27.40
CA TYR A 576 11.15 -8.40 28.80
C TYR A 576 11.07 -9.89 29.09
N LYS A 577 11.92 -10.35 30.05
CA LYS A 577 11.86 -11.66 30.69
C LYS A 577 11.62 -11.46 32.19
N LEU A 578 10.55 -12.06 32.70
CA LEU A 578 10.19 -12.04 34.09
C LEU A 578 10.63 -13.35 34.75
N LYS A 579 11.50 -13.26 35.76
CA LYS A 579 12.04 -14.40 36.50
C LYS A 579 11.38 -14.48 37.87
N TRP A 580 10.59 -15.51 38.07
CA TRP A 580 9.91 -15.76 39.33
C TRP A 580 10.79 -16.56 40.30
N GLN A 581 10.59 -16.34 41.61
CA GLN A 581 11.29 -17.11 42.65
C GLN A 581 10.84 -18.57 42.66
N ARG A 582 11.67 -19.43 43.24
CA ARG A 582 11.42 -20.87 43.46
C ARG A 582 11.38 -21.72 42.18
N GLY A 583 12.07 -21.32 41.11
CA GLY A 583 12.21 -22.12 39.89
C GLY A 583 10.95 -22.22 39.03
N ALA A 584 10.00 -21.31 39.20
CA ALA A 584 8.90 -21.17 38.24
C ALA A 584 9.45 -20.77 36.87
N GLU A 585 8.82 -21.27 35.82
CA GLU A 585 9.23 -20.91 34.43
C GLU A 585 9.16 -19.40 34.22
N PRO A 586 10.13 -18.82 33.50
CA PRO A 586 10.12 -17.41 33.19
C PRO A 586 8.95 -17.08 32.24
N GLU A 587 8.39 -15.90 32.39
CA GLU A 587 7.36 -15.38 31.51
C GLU A 587 7.97 -14.25 30.65
N PHE A 588 7.51 -14.10 29.41
CA PHE A 588 8.02 -13.12 28.47
C PHE A 588 6.94 -12.09 28.16
N ALA A 589 7.33 -10.81 28.03
CA ALA A 589 6.44 -9.72 27.67
C ALA A 589 6.95 -8.96 26.45
N TYR A 590 6.05 -8.60 25.56
CA TYR A 590 6.31 -7.93 24.29
C TYR A 590 6.03 -6.42 24.34
N SER A 591 5.51 -5.93 25.47
CA SER A 591 5.27 -4.51 25.73
C SER A 591 5.36 -4.19 27.21
N ASP A 592 5.51 -2.90 27.56
CA ASP A 592 5.46 -2.43 28.96
C ASP A 592 4.14 -2.77 29.61
N ARG A 593 3.02 -2.58 28.89
CA ARG A 593 1.67 -2.92 29.39
C ARG A 593 1.53 -4.40 29.71
N GLU A 594 2.05 -5.26 28.86
CA GLU A 594 2.02 -6.71 29.07
C GLU A 594 2.88 -7.11 30.27
N ARG A 595 4.11 -6.54 30.37
CA ARG A 595 4.98 -6.72 31.55
C ARG A 595 4.26 -6.37 32.84
N ASP A 596 3.62 -5.21 32.88
CA ASP A 596 2.94 -4.73 34.08
C ASP A 596 1.74 -5.60 34.41
N GLY A 597 0.97 -6.04 33.39
CA GLY A 597 -0.13 -6.99 33.58
C GLY A 597 0.31 -8.37 34.09
N LEU A 598 1.42 -8.92 33.57
CA LEU A 598 2.01 -10.16 34.03
C LEU A 598 2.52 -10.04 35.48
N LEU A 599 3.11 -8.88 35.85
CA LEU A 599 3.55 -8.62 37.22
C LEU A 599 2.38 -8.56 38.18
N GLU A 600 1.27 -7.92 37.83
CA GLU A 600 0.05 -7.87 38.66
C GLU A 600 -0.59 -9.25 38.80
N ALA A 601 -0.75 -9.98 37.71
CA ALA A 601 -1.29 -11.34 37.71
C ALA A 601 -0.42 -12.30 38.53
N GLY A 602 0.91 -12.19 38.38
CA GLY A 602 1.84 -13.00 39.19
C GLY A 602 1.76 -12.71 40.67
N LYS A 603 1.68 -11.43 41.05
CA LYS A 603 1.48 -11.01 42.46
C LYS A 603 0.15 -11.53 43.02
N ALA A 604 -0.93 -11.42 42.25
CA ALA A 604 -2.25 -11.96 42.66
C ALA A 604 -2.24 -13.47 42.85
N ALA A 605 -1.46 -14.20 42.05
CA ALA A 605 -1.24 -15.64 42.17
C ALA A 605 -0.23 -16.03 43.27
N GLY A 606 0.28 -15.06 44.04
CA GLY A 606 1.24 -15.30 45.14
C GLY A 606 2.67 -15.58 44.67
N LYS A 607 2.98 -15.37 43.38
CA LYS A 607 4.35 -15.45 42.86
C LYS A 607 5.17 -14.26 43.37
N LYS A 608 6.44 -14.46 43.61
CA LYS A 608 7.38 -13.40 43.98
C LYS A 608 8.42 -13.26 42.88
N ILE A 609 8.66 -12.05 42.44
CA ILE A 609 9.74 -11.76 41.48
C ILE A 609 11.11 -11.86 42.15
N ASN A 610 12.15 -12.26 41.45
CA ASN A 610 13.51 -12.21 41.97
C ASN A 610 13.91 -10.79 42.30
N VAL A 611 14.66 -10.59 43.40
CA VAL A 611 14.99 -9.22 43.86
C VAL A 611 16.08 -8.60 43.04
N ASP A 612 17.09 -9.36 42.61
CA ASP A 612 18.29 -8.85 41.97
C ASP A 612 18.17 -8.84 40.43
N ASP A 613 17.49 -9.82 39.82
CA ASP A 613 17.43 -10.03 38.38
C ASP A 613 16.03 -10.41 37.84
N GLY A 614 15.00 -10.05 38.60
CA GLY A 614 13.64 -10.49 38.33
C GLY A 614 13.01 -9.96 37.04
N ILE A 615 13.42 -8.79 36.57
CA ILE A 615 12.97 -8.21 35.31
C ILE A 615 14.22 -7.94 34.48
N GLN A 616 14.42 -8.75 33.47
CA GLN A 616 15.48 -8.55 32.47
C GLN A 616 14.85 -7.89 31.24
N ARG A 617 15.38 -6.72 30.83
CA ARG A 617 15.06 -6.11 29.54
C ARG A 617 16.08 -6.56 28.51
N TYR A 618 15.59 -7.13 27.41
CA TYR A 618 16.45 -7.45 26.27
C TYR A 618 16.72 -6.19 25.45
N LYS A 619 17.99 -5.89 25.20
CA LYS A 619 18.43 -4.82 24.31
C LYS A 619 18.71 -5.34 22.91
N GLY A 620 19.12 -6.59 22.79
CA GLY A 620 19.40 -7.23 21.52
C GLY A 620 19.21 -8.74 21.57
N LEU A 621 19.03 -9.34 20.39
CA LEU A 621 18.87 -10.78 20.17
C LEU A 621 20.09 -11.59 20.62
N GLY A 622 21.26 -10.95 20.64
CA GLY A 622 22.51 -11.57 21.12
C GLY A 622 22.53 -11.86 22.61
N GLU A 623 21.59 -11.29 23.41
CA GLU A 623 21.44 -11.57 24.84
C GLU A 623 20.60 -12.82 25.11
N MET A 624 19.89 -13.32 24.09
CA MET A 624 19.07 -14.51 24.18
C MET A 624 19.89 -15.76 23.86
N ASP A 625 19.74 -16.80 24.67
CA ASP A 625 20.27 -18.09 24.32
C ASP A 625 19.45 -18.77 23.20
N ALA A 626 19.97 -19.87 22.65
CA ALA A 626 19.35 -20.55 21.52
C ALA A 626 17.94 -21.10 21.86
N LYS A 627 17.72 -21.51 23.11
CA LYS A 627 16.44 -22.04 23.58
C LYS A 627 15.42 -20.92 23.76
N GLU A 628 15.82 -19.82 24.38
CA GLU A 628 14.97 -18.64 24.56
C GLU A 628 14.53 -18.06 23.20
N LEU A 629 15.47 -17.96 22.26
CA LEU A 629 15.18 -17.45 20.93
C LEU A 629 14.22 -18.36 20.16
N TRP A 630 14.35 -19.68 20.31
CA TRP A 630 13.40 -20.64 19.76
C TRP A 630 12.02 -20.44 20.38
N GLU A 631 11.91 -20.57 21.71
CA GLU A 631 10.64 -20.57 22.44
C GLU A 631 9.84 -19.28 22.34
N THR A 632 10.49 -18.16 21.99
CA THR A 632 9.81 -16.84 21.94
C THR A 632 9.63 -16.28 20.53
N THR A 633 10.57 -16.61 19.60
CA THR A 633 10.66 -15.85 18.33
C THR A 633 10.69 -16.76 17.10
N MET A 634 11.12 -18.03 17.22
CA MET A 634 11.30 -18.89 16.06
C MET A 634 10.32 -20.07 15.96
N ASP A 635 9.80 -20.57 17.10
CA ASP A 635 8.83 -21.66 17.09
C ASP A 635 7.51 -21.22 16.41
N PRO A 636 7.10 -21.90 15.31
CA PRO A 636 5.87 -21.56 14.59
C PRO A 636 4.61 -21.57 15.42
N THR A 637 4.60 -22.27 16.57
CA THR A 637 3.42 -22.43 17.42
C THR A 637 3.20 -21.27 18.39
N VAL A 638 4.25 -20.49 18.69
CA VAL A 638 4.19 -19.43 19.72
C VAL A 638 4.69 -18.07 19.22
N ARG A 639 5.53 -18.05 18.18
CA ARG A 639 6.13 -16.80 17.66
C ARG A 639 5.08 -15.83 17.13
N VAL A 640 5.39 -14.55 17.25
CA VAL A 640 4.61 -13.47 16.62
C VAL A 640 5.39 -12.92 15.43
N LEU A 641 4.80 -12.99 14.24
CA LEU A 641 5.34 -12.40 13.02
C LEU A 641 4.38 -11.32 12.50
N ARG A 642 4.91 -10.13 12.26
CA ARG A 642 4.17 -9.07 11.60
C ARG A 642 4.44 -9.13 10.11
N GLN A 643 3.42 -9.44 9.30
CA GLN A 643 3.52 -9.39 7.86
C GLN A 643 3.67 -7.96 7.37
N VAL A 644 4.57 -7.76 6.40
CA VAL A 644 4.74 -6.47 5.74
C VAL A 644 3.77 -6.43 4.56
N THR A 645 2.87 -5.46 4.56
CA THR A 645 1.90 -5.21 3.49
C THR A 645 2.26 -3.94 2.73
N LEU A 646 1.82 -3.85 1.49
CA LEU A 646 1.96 -2.67 0.64
C LEU A 646 0.55 -2.24 0.21
N ASP A 647 -0.06 -1.36 1.00
CA ASP A 647 -1.42 -0.90 0.75
C ASP A 647 -1.45 0.27 -0.24
N ASP A 648 -0.42 1.12 -0.21
CA ASP A 648 -0.25 2.29 -1.09
C ASP A 648 1.22 2.39 -1.52
N ALA A 649 1.47 2.10 -2.79
CA ALA A 649 2.81 2.11 -3.36
C ALA A 649 3.38 3.52 -3.52
N ALA A 650 2.53 4.52 -3.79
CA ALA A 650 2.96 5.90 -3.92
C ALA A 650 3.37 6.49 -2.56
N ALA A 651 2.55 6.24 -1.53
CA ALA A 651 2.88 6.64 -0.15
C ALA A 651 4.13 5.94 0.38
N ALA A 652 4.32 4.65 0.05
CA ALA A 652 5.53 3.92 0.41
C ALA A 652 6.77 4.49 -0.31
N ASP A 653 6.66 4.83 -1.59
CA ASP A 653 7.74 5.48 -2.36
C ASP A 653 8.14 6.82 -1.74
N GLU A 654 7.16 7.66 -1.42
CA GLU A 654 7.40 8.95 -0.76
C GLU A 654 8.08 8.75 0.60
N LEU A 655 7.56 7.83 1.43
CA LEU A 655 8.10 7.55 2.76
C LEU A 655 9.55 7.07 2.69
N PHE A 656 9.88 6.12 1.80
CA PHE A 656 11.26 5.70 1.60
C PHE A 656 12.15 6.81 1.08
N SER A 657 11.66 7.67 0.18
CA SER A 657 12.39 8.83 -0.33
C SER A 657 12.67 9.87 0.77
N ILE A 658 11.72 10.12 1.67
CA ILE A 658 11.90 11.02 2.83
C ILE A 658 12.89 10.42 3.83
N LEU A 659 12.64 9.18 4.28
CA LEU A 659 13.43 8.58 5.36
C LEU A 659 14.84 8.19 4.93
N MET A 660 14.99 7.66 3.72
CA MET A 660 16.23 7.07 3.21
C MET A 660 16.90 7.90 2.12
N GLY A 661 16.24 8.92 1.55
CA GLY A 661 16.74 9.79 0.50
C GLY A 661 17.78 10.80 0.97
N GLU A 662 18.22 11.69 0.08
CA GLU A 662 19.28 12.68 0.34
C GLU A 662 18.77 13.93 1.10
N ASP A 663 17.48 14.25 1.01
CA ASP A 663 16.88 15.42 1.63
C ASP A 663 16.83 15.29 3.17
N VAL A 664 17.70 16.05 3.83
CA VAL A 664 17.82 16.06 5.29
C VAL A 664 16.68 16.86 5.92
N GLU A 665 16.23 17.93 5.27
CA GLU A 665 15.21 18.83 5.83
C GLU A 665 13.83 18.14 5.80
N ALA A 666 13.46 17.47 4.70
CA ALA A 666 12.25 16.68 4.62
C ALA A 666 12.22 15.59 5.70
N ARG A 667 13.35 14.90 5.92
CA ARG A 667 13.47 13.89 6.97
C ARG A 667 13.35 14.50 8.37
N ARG A 668 13.98 15.65 8.64
CA ARG A 668 13.87 16.34 9.92
C ARG A 668 12.42 16.74 10.19
N SER A 669 11.74 17.34 9.22
CA SER A 669 10.33 17.73 9.31
C SER A 669 9.42 16.54 9.60
N PHE A 670 9.65 15.42 8.92
CA PHE A 670 8.92 14.18 9.16
C PHE A 670 9.11 13.67 10.60
N ILE A 671 10.36 13.58 11.08
CA ILE A 671 10.67 13.14 12.44
C ILE A 671 10.03 14.05 13.48
N THR A 672 10.12 15.38 13.29
CA THR A 672 9.55 16.36 14.23
C THR A 672 8.02 16.26 14.29
N ARG A 673 7.35 16.12 13.16
CA ARG A 673 5.89 15.96 13.12
C ARG A 673 5.41 14.68 13.80
N ASN A 674 6.12 13.58 13.60
CA ASN A 674 5.73 12.26 14.12
C ASN A 674 6.39 11.92 15.47
N ALA A 675 7.10 12.86 16.10
CA ALA A 675 7.79 12.62 17.38
C ALA A 675 6.84 12.24 18.53
N LYS A 676 5.59 12.72 18.49
CA LYS A 676 4.56 12.41 19.50
C LYS A 676 4.05 10.94 19.40
N ASP A 677 4.21 10.31 18.24
CA ASP A 677 3.75 8.93 17.98
C ASP A 677 4.79 7.88 18.36
N VAL A 678 6.00 8.32 18.68
CA VAL A 678 7.09 7.44 19.11
C VAL A 678 6.83 6.97 20.55
N ARG A 679 6.42 5.71 20.69
CA ARG A 679 6.10 5.10 22.00
C ARG A 679 7.32 4.58 22.75
N PHE A 680 8.44 4.37 22.07
CA PHE A 680 9.64 3.80 22.62
C PHE A 680 10.87 4.52 22.06
N LEU A 681 11.42 5.45 22.82
CA LEU A 681 12.77 5.96 22.64
C LEU A 681 13.65 5.32 23.74
N ASP A 682 14.60 4.51 23.31
CA ASP A 682 15.69 4.09 24.21
C ASP A 682 16.68 5.27 24.30
N VAL A 683 16.52 6.12 25.34
CA VAL A 683 17.35 7.28 25.61
C VAL A 683 18.42 6.92 26.62
#